data_e13ed43bb891bbdc33490548a41492d5
#
_entry.id   e13ed43bb891bbdc33490548a41492d5
#
_cell.length_a   1.000
_cell.length_b   1.000
_cell.length_c   1.000
_cell.angle_alpha   90.00
_cell.angle_beta   90.00
_cell.angle_gamma   90.00
#
_symmetry.space_group_name_H-M   'P 1'
#
loop_
_entity.id
_entity.type
_entity.pdbx_description
1 polymer ?
#
loop_
_entity_poly.entity_id
_entity_poly.type
_entity_poly.pdbx_seq_one_letter_code
_entity_poly.pdbx_strand_id
1 'polypeptide(L)'
;TKMECPNCHGTLHIPEGMKEGFVTCEYCKTKVYIEPSKPNITQNIHIDNVNLGQQKSAPPARQELNAVQTLVLMGTILSAILILFVSNTFRAPHKSVSLTTAKFRTVPEDETVKSFVEKAFGKQLKDITTEDYSSIAALSIQKVNSADSDKNEQWRFDFAKSVNEDGTAKDPETIYLPATDTIDEADMQVFTGLTTLTLGYQVHFNYDADSDAKTLENLTNLRYFSGQNEDFQTVSKLFAHPEQILGLYNIMLDDDATGDSYSDENTEGEDPDAPFKAFSSLEELTVHIDDDYTKGLLFLRNFPKLKTLALELNADKSPMDLSPLSSLSSLSSLDLLGTGDSSVENVAVLSGMPQLERLSLRNLKDVKDLNFVQNMPKLKSLSLVDLSILNLDGLSGHLSLNSLSIDCSSLENVNALSTLSSLQTLSFGYHTYQLPDLHGLSALENVNCYSMDRDSIAHMPSIKTLTIHNYSIEYSADFLQGMNALTNLTIVGNGIIGAVQPDLGPVLRTLPALTHLEFQDLPFDKYTDYTQTFTNNGAKELIFSPNKSRSSSDYPVLPVSLSHMEDDNTVESLTLTNATLKNLDDESEDFSTNAKSFLSHYKALKSLNISDNKLQSLDCLDGLSTLEELDFSNNYISDISVLRNLPNLKKVKMSGNPIVNAELLPDGVEVMK
;
A
#
# COMPACT_ATOMS: atom_id res chain seq x y z
N THR A 1 -35.52 -27.60 13.40
CA THR A 1 -34.86 -26.36 13.88
C THR A 1 -34.76 -25.42 12.68
N LYS A 2 -35.28 -24.20 12.80
CA LYS A 2 -35.12 -23.18 11.74
C LYS A 2 -33.81 -22.47 12.00
N MET A 3 -32.93 -22.43 11.02
CA MET A 3 -31.66 -21.72 11.04
C MET A 3 -31.65 -20.75 9.83
N GLU A 4 -31.00 -19.60 9.98
CA GLU A 4 -30.85 -18.65 8.88
C GLU A 4 -29.55 -18.89 8.14
N CYS A 5 -29.56 -18.72 6.83
CA CYS A 5 -28.38 -18.81 6.00
C CYS A 5 -27.44 -17.62 6.29
N PRO A 6 -26.18 -17.85 6.63
CA PRO A 6 -25.26 -16.77 6.96
C PRO A 6 -24.92 -15.86 5.77
N ASN A 7 -25.19 -16.29 4.55
CA ASN A 7 -24.90 -15.50 3.34
C ASN A 7 -26.06 -14.63 2.86
N CYS A 8 -27.33 -15.10 3.00
CA CYS A 8 -28.47 -14.36 2.44
C CYS A 8 -29.64 -14.18 3.44
N HIS A 9 -29.46 -14.59 4.70
CA HIS A 9 -30.46 -14.59 5.78
C HIS A 9 -31.76 -15.36 5.48
N GLY A 10 -31.82 -16.09 4.37
CA GLY A 10 -32.95 -16.97 4.05
C GLY A 10 -33.01 -18.19 4.99
N THR A 11 -34.21 -18.70 5.25
CA THR A 11 -34.39 -19.87 6.13
C THR A 11 -33.74 -21.11 5.53
N LEU A 12 -32.86 -21.77 6.29
CA LEU A 12 -32.29 -23.07 5.95
C LEU A 12 -33.21 -24.20 6.44
N HIS A 13 -33.60 -25.09 5.54
CA HIS A 13 -34.34 -26.31 5.87
C HIS A 13 -33.36 -27.44 6.19
N ILE A 14 -33.17 -27.71 7.49
CA ILE A 14 -32.31 -28.79 7.96
C ILE A 14 -33.17 -30.07 8.04
N PRO A 15 -32.78 -31.16 7.37
CA PRO A 15 -33.51 -32.42 7.42
C PRO A 15 -33.65 -32.93 8.86
N GLU A 16 -34.80 -33.53 9.19
CA GLU A 16 -35.04 -34.14 10.49
C GLU A 16 -34.05 -35.28 10.72
N GLY A 17 -33.33 -35.22 11.86
CA GLY A 17 -32.34 -36.22 12.25
C GLY A 17 -30.90 -35.94 11.78
N MET A 18 -30.64 -34.88 11.03
CA MET A 18 -29.27 -34.48 10.64
C MET A 18 -28.53 -33.93 11.85
N LYS A 19 -27.43 -34.58 12.24
CA LYS A 19 -26.58 -34.18 13.36
C LYS A 19 -25.35 -33.39 12.91
N GLU A 20 -24.89 -33.65 11.70
CA GLU A 20 -23.76 -32.98 11.05
C GLU A 20 -23.84 -33.11 9.53
N GLY A 21 -23.21 -32.24 8.78
CA GLY A 21 -23.12 -32.32 7.33
C GLY A 21 -23.50 -31.02 6.63
N PHE A 22 -23.46 -31.03 5.30
CA PHE A 22 -23.75 -29.87 4.48
C PHE A 22 -25.23 -29.76 4.15
N VAL A 23 -25.78 -28.54 4.34
CA VAL A 23 -27.12 -28.15 3.86
C VAL A 23 -26.95 -27.03 2.83
N THR A 24 -27.61 -27.19 1.68
CA THR A 24 -27.58 -26.15 0.62
C THR A 24 -28.74 -25.20 0.81
N CYS A 25 -28.46 -23.91 0.87
CA CYS A 25 -29.48 -22.87 0.94
C CYS A 25 -30.30 -22.85 -0.36
N GLU A 26 -31.62 -22.92 -0.27
CA GLU A 26 -32.50 -22.90 -1.43
C GLU A 26 -32.50 -21.57 -2.18
N TYR A 27 -32.20 -20.46 -1.48
CA TYR A 27 -32.23 -19.11 -2.02
C TYR A 27 -30.91 -18.75 -2.73
N CYS A 28 -29.76 -18.84 -2.05
CA CYS A 28 -28.47 -18.39 -2.59
C CYS A 28 -27.55 -19.52 -3.03
N LYS A 29 -27.98 -20.80 -2.90
CA LYS A 29 -27.23 -22.01 -3.27
C LYS A 29 -25.93 -22.24 -2.48
N THR A 30 -25.67 -21.45 -1.44
CA THR A 30 -24.51 -21.63 -0.56
C THR A 30 -24.63 -22.95 0.23
N LYS A 31 -23.55 -23.72 0.29
CA LYS A 31 -23.47 -24.90 1.16
C LYS A 31 -23.03 -24.46 2.56
N VAL A 32 -23.83 -24.80 3.55
CA VAL A 32 -23.60 -24.49 4.98
C VAL A 32 -23.35 -25.80 5.71
N TYR A 33 -22.24 -25.89 6.42
CA TYR A 33 -21.93 -27.06 7.24
C TYR A 33 -22.60 -26.94 8.60
N ILE A 34 -23.30 -28.00 9.02
CA ILE A 34 -23.92 -28.11 10.34
C ILE A 34 -23.04 -29.00 11.20
N GLU A 35 -22.51 -28.45 12.29
CA GLU A 35 -21.71 -29.20 13.25
C GLU A 35 -22.56 -29.94 14.29
N PRO A 36 -22.07 -31.07 14.85
CA PRO A 36 -22.77 -31.77 15.94
C PRO A 36 -22.86 -30.87 17.18
N SER A 37 -24.05 -30.67 17.70
CA SER A 37 -24.27 -29.87 18.89
C SER A 37 -23.61 -30.47 20.12
N LYS A 38 -22.56 -29.82 20.67
CA LYS A 38 -22.15 -30.02 22.06
C LYS A 38 -23.07 -29.21 22.97
N PRO A 39 -23.48 -29.72 24.10
CA PRO A 39 -24.34 -28.97 25.02
C PRO A 39 -23.58 -27.74 25.53
N ASN A 40 -24.15 -26.56 25.29
CA ASN A 40 -23.73 -25.24 25.78
C ASN A 40 -22.55 -24.53 25.04
N ILE A 41 -22.46 -24.57 23.72
CA ILE A 41 -21.58 -23.67 23.01
C ILE A 41 -22.31 -23.15 21.75
N THR A 42 -22.17 -21.86 21.50
CA THR A 42 -22.62 -21.15 20.29
C THR A 42 -22.18 -21.92 19.04
N GLN A 43 -23.10 -22.20 18.15
CA GLN A 43 -22.81 -22.98 16.93
C GLN A 43 -21.86 -22.19 16.03
N ASN A 44 -20.66 -22.72 15.81
CA ASN A 44 -19.75 -22.24 14.78
C ASN A 44 -20.17 -22.82 13.43
N ILE A 45 -20.35 -21.95 12.46
CA ILE A 45 -20.71 -22.31 11.09
C ILE A 45 -19.48 -22.17 10.21
N HIS A 46 -19.04 -23.28 9.62
CA HIS A 46 -17.99 -23.27 8.58
C HIS A 46 -18.64 -23.22 7.22
N ILE A 47 -18.19 -22.30 6.39
CA ILE A 47 -18.65 -22.12 5.00
C ILE A 47 -17.55 -22.58 4.08
N ASP A 48 -17.78 -23.67 3.36
CA ASP A 48 -16.94 -24.01 2.20
C ASP A 48 -17.37 -23.14 1.01
N ASN A 49 -16.47 -22.28 0.57
CA ASN A 49 -16.68 -21.42 -0.58
C ASN A 49 -16.80 -22.23 -1.86
N VAL A 50 -17.99 -22.31 -2.38
CA VAL A 50 -18.23 -22.53 -3.79
C VAL A 50 -18.95 -21.30 -4.33
N ASN A 51 -18.14 -20.40 -4.84
CA ASN A 51 -18.42 -19.41 -5.88
C ASN A 51 -19.79 -18.74 -5.90
N LEU A 52 -19.85 -17.48 -5.52
CA LEU A 52 -20.46 -16.37 -6.27
C LEU A 52 -20.48 -15.09 -5.41
N GLY A 53 -19.66 -14.14 -5.80
CA GLY A 53 -19.88 -12.71 -5.71
C GLY A 53 -20.46 -12.14 -4.43
N GLN A 54 -19.61 -11.92 -3.45
CA GLN A 54 -19.51 -10.73 -2.60
C GLN A 54 -18.44 -11.01 -1.53
N GLN A 55 -17.20 -10.73 -1.85
CA GLN A 55 -16.18 -10.60 -0.83
C GLN A 55 -16.32 -9.21 -0.22
N LYS A 56 -16.57 -9.15 1.10
CA LYS A 56 -16.10 -8.00 1.88
C LYS A 56 -14.59 -7.94 1.68
N SER A 57 -14.14 -6.83 1.13
CA SER A 57 -12.73 -6.57 0.85
C SER A 57 -11.92 -6.67 2.13
N ALA A 58 -11.03 -7.64 2.18
CA ALA A 58 -9.85 -7.53 3.03
C ALA A 58 -8.96 -6.43 2.45
N PRO A 59 -8.25 -5.64 3.27
CA PRO A 59 -7.37 -4.60 2.75
C PRO A 59 -6.33 -5.23 1.82
N PRO A 60 -6.01 -4.60 0.69
CA PRO A 60 -5.09 -5.14 -0.28
C PRO A 60 -3.70 -5.30 0.35
N ALA A 61 -3.11 -6.49 0.19
CA ALA A 61 -1.72 -6.73 0.50
C ALA A 61 -0.84 -5.75 -0.30
N ARG A 62 0.19 -5.20 0.36
CA ARG A 62 1.18 -4.33 -0.28
C ARG A 62 1.76 -5.02 -1.51
N GLN A 63 1.48 -4.50 -2.68
CA GLN A 63 2.32 -4.71 -3.86
C GLN A 63 3.50 -3.75 -3.77
N GLU A 64 4.71 -4.24 -3.81
CA GLU A 64 5.88 -3.42 -4.10
C GLU A 64 5.81 -3.01 -5.58
N LEU A 65 5.59 -1.75 -5.82
CA LEU A 65 5.48 -1.17 -7.16
C LEU A 65 6.88 -0.93 -7.73
N ASN A 66 7.10 -1.28 -8.98
CA ASN A 66 8.35 -0.96 -9.68
C ASN A 66 8.44 0.55 -9.98
N ALA A 67 9.67 1.05 -10.27
CA ALA A 67 10.03 2.47 -10.27
C ALA A 67 9.13 3.40 -11.11
N VAL A 68 8.42 2.90 -12.11
CA VAL A 68 7.53 3.69 -12.98
C VAL A 68 6.16 3.88 -12.33
N GLN A 69 5.66 2.86 -11.66
CA GLN A 69 4.44 2.96 -10.85
C GLN A 69 4.67 3.82 -9.61
N THR A 70 5.89 3.83 -9.08
CA THR A 70 6.29 4.67 -7.94
C THR A 70 6.23 6.16 -8.28
N LEU A 71 6.59 6.59 -9.51
CA LEU A 71 6.55 8.00 -9.91
C LEU A 71 5.12 8.53 -10.16
N VAL A 72 4.22 7.72 -10.70
CA VAL A 72 2.80 8.09 -10.88
C VAL A 72 2.05 8.00 -9.55
N LEU A 73 2.42 7.04 -8.71
CA LEU A 73 1.82 6.83 -7.40
C LEU A 73 2.39 7.77 -6.31
N MET A 74 3.63 8.24 -6.39
CA MET A 74 4.20 9.14 -5.38
C MET A 74 3.46 10.49 -5.29
N GLY A 75 2.86 10.97 -6.36
CA GLY A 75 1.98 12.14 -6.32
C GLY A 75 0.61 11.88 -5.68
N THR A 76 0.13 10.63 -5.72
CA THR A 76 -1.12 10.19 -5.06
C THR A 76 -0.87 9.45 -3.76
N ILE A 77 0.34 8.94 -3.53
CA ILE A 77 0.73 8.13 -2.36
C ILE A 77 1.10 8.98 -1.16
N LEU A 78 1.56 10.23 -1.33
CA LEU A 78 1.73 11.11 -0.15
C LEU A 78 0.40 11.38 0.56
N SER A 79 -0.71 11.43 -0.16
CA SER A 79 -2.05 11.45 0.44
C SER A 79 -2.60 10.06 0.80
N ALA A 80 -2.19 8.98 0.12
CA ALA A 80 -2.76 7.64 0.33
C ALA A 80 -1.96 6.75 1.30
N ILE A 81 -0.65 6.92 1.46
CA ILE A 81 0.16 6.17 2.45
C ILE A 81 -0.18 6.62 3.88
N LEU A 82 -0.63 7.86 4.05
CA LEU A 82 -1.11 8.34 5.34
C LEU A 82 -2.48 7.77 5.73
N ILE A 83 -3.32 7.40 4.76
CA ILE A 83 -4.73 7.01 4.98
C ILE A 83 -4.92 5.50 5.25
N LEU A 84 -3.94 4.64 4.97
CA LEU A 84 -4.13 3.16 4.97
C LEU A 84 -3.97 2.46 6.33
N PHE A 85 -3.88 3.19 7.45
CA PHE A 85 -3.65 2.55 8.76
C PHE A 85 -4.66 2.85 9.88
N VAL A 86 -5.83 3.39 9.59
CA VAL A 86 -6.81 3.60 10.68
C VAL A 86 -8.16 2.98 10.37
N SER A 87 -8.31 1.74 10.72
CA SER A 87 -9.61 1.21 11.17
C SER A 87 -9.37 0.32 12.38
N ASN A 88 -9.25 0.92 13.53
CA ASN A 88 -9.70 0.34 14.80
C ASN A 88 -9.72 1.43 15.87
N THR A 89 -10.90 1.91 16.10
CA THR A 89 -11.28 2.77 17.21
C THR A 89 -11.05 2.12 18.56
N PHE A 90 -10.16 2.69 19.36
CA PHE A 90 -10.33 2.72 20.83
C PHE A 90 -9.80 4.05 21.35
N ARG A 91 -10.73 4.92 21.72
CA ARG A 91 -10.46 6.09 22.56
C ARG A 91 -9.96 5.62 23.93
N ALA A 92 -8.71 5.87 24.24
CA ALA A 92 -8.24 5.77 25.63
C ALA A 92 -8.55 7.09 26.35
N PRO A 93 -9.05 7.06 27.60
CA PRO A 93 -9.34 8.29 28.34
C PRO A 93 -8.07 9.04 28.66
N HIS A 94 -8.02 10.34 28.30
CA HIS A 94 -6.95 11.26 28.66
C HIS A 94 -6.76 11.32 30.18
N LYS A 95 -5.55 11.01 30.64
CA LYS A 95 -5.12 11.36 32.00
C LYS A 95 -4.42 12.72 31.95
N SER A 96 -5.02 13.72 32.54
CA SER A 96 -4.41 15.02 32.75
C SER A 96 -3.19 14.91 33.68
N VAL A 97 -2.03 15.29 33.17
CA VAL A 97 -0.81 15.51 33.96
C VAL A 97 -0.60 17.01 34.09
N SER A 98 -0.54 17.51 35.32
CA SER A 98 -0.33 18.93 35.67
C SER A 98 1.04 19.42 35.17
N LEU A 99 1.06 20.47 34.37
CA LEU A 99 2.25 21.08 33.78
C LEU A 99 2.82 22.23 34.67
N THR A 100 4.10 22.09 34.97
CA THR A 100 4.97 23.21 35.35
C THR A 100 5.52 23.85 34.07
N THR A 101 5.63 25.19 34.04
CA THR A 101 6.16 26.05 32.96
C THR A 101 7.17 25.36 32.06
N ALA A 102 6.85 25.22 30.77
CA ALA A 102 7.65 24.55 29.78
C ALA A 102 9.03 25.21 29.64
N LYS A 103 10.05 24.48 30.06
CA LYS A 103 11.45 24.83 29.81
C LYS A 103 11.83 24.20 28.48
N PHE A 104 12.32 25.00 27.52
CA PHE A 104 12.79 24.44 26.23
C PHE A 104 13.82 23.35 26.46
N ARG A 105 13.57 22.20 25.82
CA ARG A 105 14.51 21.10 25.82
C ARG A 105 15.65 21.36 24.85
N THR A 106 16.87 21.23 25.32
CA THR A 106 18.09 21.30 24.49
C THR A 106 18.71 19.93 24.31
N VAL A 107 18.24 18.94 25.07
CA VAL A 107 18.59 17.52 25.01
C VAL A 107 17.28 16.73 25.18
N PRO A 108 17.08 15.64 24.47
CA PRO A 108 15.91 14.80 24.68
C PRO A 108 15.79 14.30 26.12
N GLU A 109 14.59 14.22 26.66
CA GLU A 109 14.32 13.66 27.98
C GLU A 109 13.85 12.21 27.92
N ASP A 110 13.17 11.83 26.84
CA ASP A 110 12.69 10.48 26.60
C ASP A 110 13.85 9.51 26.25
N GLU A 111 13.87 8.35 26.92
CA GLU A 111 14.95 7.36 26.73
C GLU A 111 14.95 6.75 25.32
N THR A 112 13.79 6.67 24.68
CA THR A 112 13.65 6.18 23.30
C THR A 112 14.25 7.19 22.32
N VAL A 113 13.94 8.50 22.51
CA VAL A 113 14.53 9.56 21.68
C VAL A 113 16.04 9.69 21.92
N LYS A 114 16.52 9.54 23.16
CA LYS A 114 17.96 9.47 23.46
C LYS A 114 18.63 8.32 22.71
N SER A 115 18.05 7.14 22.76
CA SER A 115 18.57 5.96 22.05
C SER A 115 18.55 6.15 20.52
N PHE A 116 17.51 6.83 20.00
CA PHE A 116 17.44 7.19 18.58
C PHE A 116 18.62 8.06 18.17
N VAL A 117 18.87 9.19 18.88
CA VAL A 117 19.92 10.13 18.48
C VAL A 117 21.31 9.53 18.63
N GLU A 118 21.56 8.70 19.66
CA GLU A 118 22.83 7.99 19.81
C GLU A 118 23.12 7.07 18.61
N LYS A 119 22.09 6.34 18.14
CA LYS A 119 22.23 5.47 16.96
C LYS A 119 22.34 6.29 15.66
N ALA A 120 21.53 7.32 15.47
CA ALA A 120 21.52 8.14 14.27
C ALA A 120 22.84 8.85 14.02
N PHE A 121 23.53 9.27 15.10
CA PHE A 121 24.80 9.97 15.00
C PHE A 121 26.02 9.09 15.29
N GLY A 122 25.84 7.85 15.78
CA GLY A 122 26.93 6.97 16.18
C GLY A 122 27.76 7.55 17.33
N LYS A 123 27.17 8.38 18.20
CA LYS A 123 27.81 9.11 19.30
C LYS A 123 27.11 8.80 20.63
N GLN A 124 27.83 8.97 21.76
CA GLN A 124 27.15 9.00 23.05
C GLN A 124 26.38 10.32 23.21
N LEU A 125 25.27 10.31 23.96
CA LEU A 125 24.40 11.47 24.13
C LEU A 125 25.16 12.74 24.54
N LYS A 126 26.13 12.63 25.45
CA LYS A 126 26.97 13.74 25.91
C LYS A 126 27.87 14.39 24.84
N ASP A 127 28.13 13.69 23.74
CA ASP A 127 28.99 14.10 22.62
C ASP A 127 28.15 14.57 21.40
N ILE A 128 26.80 14.51 21.48
CA ILE A 128 25.88 15.01 20.45
C ILE A 128 25.74 16.52 20.64
N THR A 129 25.97 17.26 19.56
CA THR A 129 25.95 18.72 19.57
C THR A 129 24.63 19.30 19.05
N THR A 130 24.43 20.59 19.24
CA THR A 130 23.26 21.31 18.66
C THR A 130 23.27 21.24 17.14
N GLU A 131 24.46 21.26 16.52
CA GLU A 131 24.62 21.11 15.07
C GLU A 131 24.22 19.70 14.61
N ASP A 132 24.48 18.65 15.38
CA ASP A 132 24.02 17.30 15.09
C ASP A 132 22.48 17.28 15.05
N TYR A 133 21.82 17.75 16.09
CA TYR A 133 20.35 17.83 16.13
C TYR A 133 19.77 18.65 14.98
N SER A 134 20.35 19.82 14.70
CA SER A 134 19.89 20.71 13.63
C SER A 134 20.20 20.16 12.22
N SER A 135 21.01 19.12 12.10
CA SER A 135 21.30 18.47 10.83
C SER A 135 20.16 17.57 10.33
N ILE A 136 19.21 17.22 11.20
CA ILE A 136 18.02 16.45 10.80
C ILE A 136 16.99 17.40 10.23
N ALA A 137 16.68 17.24 8.93
CA ALA A 137 15.72 18.07 8.19
C ALA A 137 14.33 17.43 8.08
N ALA A 138 14.23 16.10 8.13
CA ALA A 138 12.96 15.38 8.17
C ALA A 138 13.02 14.29 9.24
N LEU A 139 11.92 14.12 9.98
CA LEU A 139 11.75 13.09 10.99
C LEU A 139 10.32 12.57 10.99
N SER A 140 10.18 11.25 10.93
CA SER A 140 8.92 10.54 11.11
C SER A 140 9.06 9.52 12.22
N ILE A 141 8.14 9.53 13.17
CA ILE A 141 8.13 8.64 14.32
C ILE A 141 6.81 7.85 14.32
N GLN A 142 6.90 6.54 14.26
CA GLN A 142 5.72 5.66 14.21
C GLN A 142 5.94 4.44 15.10
N LYS A 143 4.88 3.98 15.76
CA LYS A 143 4.85 2.70 16.43
C LYS A 143 4.39 1.63 15.44
N VAL A 144 5.16 0.57 15.29
CA VAL A 144 4.90 -0.51 14.33
C VAL A 144 4.96 -1.86 15.01
N ASN A 145 4.17 -2.81 14.51
CA ASN A 145 4.29 -4.19 14.95
C ASN A 145 5.60 -4.77 14.42
N SER A 146 6.31 -5.52 15.26
CA SER A 146 7.47 -6.28 14.81
C SER A 146 7.05 -7.26 13.71
N ALA A 147 7.88 -7.43 12.70
CA ALA A 147 7.68 -8.46 11.67
C ALA A 147 7.74 -9.89 12.24
N ASP A 148 8.27 -10.04 13.45
CA ASP A 148 8.37 -11.29 14.20
C ASP A 148 7.16 -11.36 15.15
N SER A 149 6.23 -12.28 14.92
CA SER A 149 4.96 -12.42 15.65
C SER A 149 5.12 -12.61 17.17
N ASP A 150 6.34 -12.93 17.63
CA ASP A 150 6.66 -13.14 19.05
C ASP A 150 7.38 -11.94 19.69
N LYS A 151 7.64 -10.86 18.95
CA LYS A 151 8.28 -9.65 19.46
C LYS A 151 7.30 -8.52 19.64
N ASN A 152 7.49 -7.77 20.73
CA ASN A 152 6.72 -6.60 21.09
C ASN A 152 6.78 -5.51 20.00
N GLU A 153 5.81 -4.59 20.03
CA GLU A 153 5.81 -3.37 19.22
C GLU A 153 7.17 -2.65 19.23
N GLN A 154 7.47 -1.97 18.13
CA GLN A 154 8.71 -1.21 17.96
C GLN A 154 8.40 0.22 17.55
N TRP A 155 9.22 1.16 18.00
CA TRP A 155 9.31 2.49 17.42
C TRP A 155 10.13 2.43 16.14
N ARG A 156 9.57 2.97 15.07
CA ARG A 156 10.25 3.21 13.80
C ARG A 156 10.50 4.70 13.66
N PHE A 157 11.77 5.07 13.51
CA PHE A 157 12.22 6.42 13.22
C PHE A 157 12.75 6.45 11.79
N ASP A 158 12.08 7.20 10.91
CA ASP A 158 12.60 7.51 9.58
C ASP A 158 13.10 8.96 9.61
N PHE A 159 14.35 9.20 9.24
CA PHE A 159 14.93 10.54 9.29
C PHE A 159 15.83 10.80 8.08
N ALA A 160 15.96 12.09 7.71
CA ALA A 160 16.82 12.54 6.64
C ALA A 160 17.50 13.86 6.99
N LYS A 161 18.71 14.08 6.43
CA LYS A 161 19.48 15.32 6.60
C LYS A 161 19.11 16.40 5.56
N SER A 162 18.27 16.07 4.59
CA SER A 162 17.76 17.00 3.60
C SER A 162 16.37 16.59 3.14
N VAL A 163 15.63 17.53 2.58
CA VAL A 163 14.31 17.31 1.98
C VAL A 163 14.31 17.74 0.52
N ASN A 164 13.38 17.22 -0.25
CA ASN A 164 13.04 17.65 -1.60
C ASN A 164 12.26 18.96 -1.55
N GLU A 165 11.98 19.57 -2.71
CA GLU A 165 11.21 20.82 -2.81
C GLU A 165 9.77 20.70 -2.25
N ASP A 166 9.20 19.50 -2.30
CA ASP A 166 7.87 19.18 -1.75
C ASP A 166 7.89 18.80 -0.26
N GLY A 167 9.03 18.94 0.43
CA GLY A 167 9.19 18.62 1.84
C GLY A 167 9.39 17.12 2.14
N THR A 168 9.37 16.25 1.13
CA THR A 168 9.63 14.82 1.35
C THR A 168 11.08 14.57 1.74
N ALA A 169 11.31 13.60 2.63
CA ALA A 169 12.65 13.20 3.05
C ALA A 169 13.49 12.73 1.84
N LYS A 170 14.71 13.24 1.73
CA LYS A 170 15.66 12.81 0.71
C LYS A 170 16.64 11.81 1.30
N ASP A 171 16.72 10.62 0.67
CA ASP A 171 17.58 9.50 1.12
C ASP A 171 17.38 9.16 2.62
N PRO A 172 16.15 8.80 3.05
CA PRO A 172 15.85 8.58 4.46
C PRO A 172 16.55 7.33 5.00
N GLU A 173 17.01 7.45 6.24
CA GLU A 173 17.53 6.33 7.05
C GLU A 173 16.44 5.89 8.04
N THR A 174 16.40 4.60 8.38
CA THR A 174 15.42 4.04 9.32
C THR A 174 16.12 3.39 10.52
N ILE A 175 15.64 3.71 11.73
CA ILE A 175 16.09 3.08 12.98
C ILE A 175 14.89 2.47 13.69
N TYR A 176 15.01 1.21 14.12
CA TYR A 176 14.03 0.53 14.96
C TYR A 176 14.52 0.44 16.41
N LEU A 177 13.60 0.74 17.33
CA LEU A 177 13.82 0.68 18.77
C LEU A 177 12.66 -0.05 19.47
N PRO A 178 12.90 -0.78 20.57
CA PRO A 178 11.82 -1.38 21.36
C PRO A 178 10.80 -0.31 21.81
N ALA A 179 9.53 -0.59 21.68
CA ALA A 179 8.47 0.30 22.16
C ALA A 179 8.15 -0.03 23.63
N THR A 180 8.73 0.72 24.53
CA THR A 180 8.52 0.57 25.98
C THR A 180 7.49 1.55 26.52
N ASP A 181 7.43 2.77 25.94
CA ASP A 181 6.60 3.88 26.43
C ASP A 181 6.08 4.77 25.30
N THR A 182 5.28 5.78 25.62
CA THR A 182 4.91 6.87 24.72
C THR A 182 6.06 7.85 24.59
N ILE A 183 6.19 8.48 23.42
CA ILE A 183 7.16 9.56 23.17
C ILE A 183 6.45 10.89 23.37
N ASP A 184 7.14 11.82 24.03
CA ASP A 184 6.67 13.20 24.25
C ASP A 184 7.06 14.10 23.06
N GLU A 185 6.09 14.77 22.44
CA GLU A 185 6.34 15.68 21.30
C GLU A 185 7.30 16.81 21.66
N ALA A 186 7.37 17.20 22.95
CA ALA A 186 8.30 18.22 23.42
C ALA A 186 9.76 17.84 23.19
N ASP A 187 10.11 16.58 23.06
CA ASP A 187 11.46 16.13 22.67
C ASP A 187 11.84 16.54 21.24
N MET A 188 10.84 16.84 20.40
CA MET A 188 11.11 17.33 19.04
C MET A 188 11.75 18.72 19.04
N GLN A 189 11.63 19.48 20.12
CA GLN A 189 12.25 20.83 20.28
C GLN A 189 13.75 20.85 20.02
N VAL A 190 14.44 19.72 20.24
CA VAL A 190 15.90 19.62 20.02
C VAL A 190 16.26 19.67 18.52
N PHE A 191 15.37 19.26 17.64
CA PHE A 191 15.63 19.12 16.20
C PHE A 191 15.30 20.43 15.43
N THR A 192 15.98 21.49 15.74
CA THR A 192 15.70 22.84 15.21
C THR A 192 15.88 22.99 13.69
N GLY A 193 16.51 22.03 13.02
CA GLY A 193 16.67 21.98 11.56
C GLY A 193 15.46 21.39 10.80
N LEU A 194 14.46 20.87 11.51
CA LEU A 194 13.33 20.20 10.88
C LEU A 194 12.56 21.10 9.92
N THR A 195 12.39 20.61 8.72
CA THR A 195 11.48 21.15 7.71
C THR A 195 10.19 20.30 7.68
N THR A 196 10.32 19.01 7.94
CA THR A 196 9.19 18.06 7.94
C THR A 196 9.20 17.23 9.22
N LEU A 197 8.05 17.17 9.89
CA LEU A 197 7.83 16.37 11.10
C LEU A 197 6.53 15.59 11.00
N THR A 198 6.63 14.28 11.16
CA THR A 198 5.48 13.36 11.24
C THR A 198 5.49 12.65 12.57
N LEU A 199 4.44 12.85 13.35
CA LEU A 199 4.23 12.21 14.64
C LEU A 199 3.12 11.19 14.56
N GLY A 200 3.44 9.93 14.89
CA GLY A 200 2.51 8.81 14.84
C GLY A 200 1.64 8.70 16.10
N TYR A 201 0.63 7.86 16.04
CA TYR A 201 -0.47 7.69 17.01
C TYR A 201 -0.08 7.48 18.47
N GLN A 202 1.14 7.11 18.79
CA GLN A 202 1.58 6.88 20.18
C GLN A 202 2.53 7.99 20.67
N VAL A 203 2.74 9.03 19.89
CA VAL A 203 3.45 10.23 20.35
C VAL A 203 2.45 11.02 21.20
N HIS A 204 2.83 11.33 22.43
CA HIS A 204 1.94 12.01 23.36
C HIS A 204 2.06 13.52 23.22
N PHE A 205 0.93 14.17 22.93
CA PHE A 205 0.86 15.63 22.94
C PHE A 205 0.55 16.11 24.35
N ASN A 206 1.48 16.87 24.94
CA ASN A 206 1.31 17.52 26.23
C ASN A 206 0.49 18.80 26.07
N TYR A 207 -0.75 18.64 25.62
CA TYR A 207 -1.68 19.74 25.48
C TYR A 207 -2.46 19.96 26.76
N ASP A 208 -2.32 21.16 27.35
CA ASP A 208 -3.23 21.69 28.37
C ASP A 208 -4.02 22.82 27.70
N ALA A 209 -5.35 22.66 27.63
CA ALA A 209 -6.24 23.65 27.01
C ALA A 209 -6.07 25.07 27.58
N ASP A 210 -5.63 25.16 28.84
CA ASP A 210 -5.38 26.42 29.57
C ASP A 210 -3.94 26.92 29.44
N SER A 211 -3.06 26.18 28.74
CA SER A 211 -1.66 26.53 28.60
C SER A 211 -1.41 27.30 27.29
N ASP A 212 -0.78 28.48 27.40
CA ASP A 212 -0.22 29.22 26.25
C ASP A 212 1.11 28.63 25.78
N ALA A 213 1.52 27.46 26.26
CA ALA A 213 2.79 26.84 25.95
C ALA A 213 2.82 26.34 24.49
N LYS A 214 3.65 26.97 23.69
CA LYS A 214 3.91 26.58 22.28
C LYS A 214 5.04 25.58 22.26
N THR A 215 4.71 24.29 22.40
CA THR A 215 5.69 23.22 22.61
C THR A 215 6.68 23.04 21.45
N LEU A 216 6.32 23.44 20.24
CA LEU A 216 7.19 23.36 19.05
C LEU A 216 7.57 24.75 18.50
N GLU A 217 7.52 25.80 19.34
CA GLU A 217 7.74 27.18 18.87
C GLU A 217 9.14 27.45 18.30
N ASN A 218 10.15 26.71 18.74
CA ASN A 218 11.53 26.85 18.26
C ASN A 218 11.80 26.14 16.92
N LEU A 219 10.85 25.37 16.38
CA LEU A 219 10.96 24.74 15.06
C LEU A 219 10.63 25.74 13.94
N THR A 220 11.39 26.81 13.85
CA THR A 220 11.13 27.94 12.91
C THR A 220 11.33 27.56 11.43
N ASN A 221 12.00 26.46 11.15
CA ASN A 221 12.19 25.92 9.79
C ASN A 221 11.06 24.98 9.35
N LEU A 222 10.18 24.58 10.26
CA LEU A 222 9.14 23.61 9.96
C LEU A 222 8.14 24.17 8.95
N ARG A 223 7.85 23.39 7.92
CA ARG A 223 6.92 23.71 6.81
C ARG A 223 5.84 22.65 6.63
N TYR A 224 6.14 21.41 6.99
CA TYR A 224 5.26 20.25 6.79
C TYR A 224 5.10 19.51 8.10
N PHE A 225 3.86 19.42 8.58
CA PHE A 225 3.55 18.78 9.86
C PHE A 225 2.42 17.78 9.71
N SER A 226 2.60 16.61 10.32
CA SER A 226 1.56 15.60 10.48
C SER A 226 1.44 15.24 11.96
N GLY A 227 0.30 15.59 12.55
CA GLY A 227 -0.08 15.17 13.88
C GLY A 227 -1.26 14.22 13.77
N GLN A 228 -1.07 12.98 14.11
CA GLN A 228 -2.06 11.95 13.86
C GLN A 228 -3.36 12.20 14.66
N ASN A 229 -4.43 12.60 13.96
CA ASN A 229 -5.77 12.82 14.50
C ASN A 229 -5.89 13.90 15.60
N GLU A 230 -4.95 14.84 15.65
CA GLU A 230 -5.09 16.03 16.48
C GLU A 230 -5.95 17.07 15.75
N ASP A 231 -6.70 17.86 16.51
CA ASP A 231 -7.56 18.89 15.96
C ASP A 231 -6.81 20.19 15.61
N PHE A 232 -7.42 21.05 14.78
CA PHE A 232 -6.83 22.33 14.37
C PHE A 232 -6.52 23.25 15.53
N GLN A 233 -7.33 23.26 16.59
CA GLN A 233 -7.13 24.13 17.74
C GLN A 233 -5.86 23.72 18.50
N THR A 234 -5.71 22.42 18.77
CA THR A 234 -4.52 21.85 19.40
C THR A 234 -3.27 22.14 18.57
N VAL A 235 -3.31 21.81 17.28
CA VAL A 235 -2.15 21.97 16.39
C VAL A 235 -1.76 23.45 16.23
N SER A 236 -2.72 24.37 16.17
CA SER A 236 -2.43 25.80 16.07
C SER A 236 -1.67 26.35 17.27
N LYS A 237 -1.84 25.74 18.44
CA LYS A 237 -1.15 26.15 19.68
C LYS A 237 0.25 25.58 19.83
N LEU A 238 0.64 24.57 19.03
CA LEU A 238 1.98 23.97 19.08
C LEU A 238 3.06 24.95 18.58
N PHE A 239 2.72 25.85 17.66
CA PHE A 239 3.66 26.72 16.94
C PHE A 239 3.56 28.17 17.39
N ALA A 240 4.72 28.88 17.41
CA ALA A 240 4.72 30.32 17.54
C ALA A 240 4.18 31.01 16.28
N HIS A 241 4.45 30.42 15.12
CA HIS A 241 4.16 30.95 13.80
C HIS A 241 3.46 29.89 12.93
N PRO A 242 2.17 29.53 13.19
CA PRO A 242 1.45 28.55 12.39
C PRO A 242 1.38 28.93 10.89
N GLU A 243 1.43 30.23 10.58
CA GLU A 243 1.45 30.77 9.22
C GLU A 243 2.68 30.34 8.39
N GLN A 244 3.71 29.78 9.03
CA GLN A 244 4.87 29.23 8.32
C GLN A 244 4.60 27.84 7.72
N ILE A 245 3.57 27.12 8.20
CA ILE A 245 3.23 25.78 7.78
C ILE A 245 2.59 25.82 6.39
N LEU A 246 3.13 25.02 5.47
CA LEU A 246 2.66 24.89 4.09
C LEU A 246 1.84 23.61 3.89
N GLY A 247 2.19 22.53 4.59
CA GLY A 247 1.50 21.24 4.56
C GLY A 247 1.09 20.80 5.96
N LEU A 248 -0.19 20.48 6.11
CA LEU A 248 -0.78 19.97 7.35
C LEU A 248 -1.55 18.69 7.07
N TYR A 249 -1.18 17.61 7.76
CA TYR A 249 -1.68 16.28 7.43
C TYR A 249 -2.24 15.56 8.64
N ASN A 250 -3.25 14.71 8.41
CA ASN A 250 -3.92 13.88 9.42
C ASN A 250 -4.48 14.68 10.58
N ILE A 251 -5.19 15.74 10.26
CA ILE A 251 -5.91 16.56 11.21
C ILE A 251 -7.35 16.05 11.30
N MET A 252 -7.88 15.96 12.49
CA MET A 252 -9.25 15.56 12.74
C MET A 252 -10.16 16.76 12.94
N LEU A 253 -11.38 16.66 12.42
CA LEU A 253 -12.49 17.57 12.75
C LEU A 253 -13.63 16.76 13.35
N ASP A 254 -13.95 17.10 14.59
CA ASP A 254 -15.12 16.66 15.33
C ASP A 254 -15.79 17.87 16.00
N ASP A 255 -17.01 17.75 16.49
CA ASP A 255 -17.69 18.87 17.17
C ASP A 255 -17.07 19.17 18.55
N ASP A 256 -16.45 18.18 19.18
CA ASP A 256 -15.75 18.36 20.46
C ASP A 256 -14.46 19.19 20.29
N ALA A 257 -13.78 19.05 19.13
CA ALA A 257 -12.55 19.76 18.80
C ALA A 257 -12.73 21.26 18.56
N THR A 258 -13.95 21.74 18.43
CA THR A 258 -14.27 23.16 18.19
C THR A 258 -14.58 23.91 19.52
N GLY A 259 -14.38 23.27 20.66
CA GLY A 259 -14.49 23.92 21.97
C GLY A 259 -15.92 24.12 22.50
N ASP A 260 -16.95 23.59 21.83
CA ASP A 260 -18.35 23.74 22.24
C ASP A 260 -18.80 22.76 23.33
N SER A 261 -17.95 21.78 23.73
CA SER A 261 -18.32 20.77 24.76
C SER A 261 -18.26 21.28 26.21
N TYR A 262 -17.73 22.49 26.44
CA TYR A 262 -17.86 23.20 27.69
C TYR A 262 -18.65 24.49 27.46
N SER A 263 -19.96 24.38 27.67
CA SER A 263 -20.85 25.54 27.82
C SER A 263 -20.53 26.29 29.11
N ASP A 264 -19.39 26.92 29.20
CA ASP A 264 -19.20 28.02 30.13
C ASP A 264 -19.62 29.30 29.41
N GLU A 265 -20.67 29.94 29.88
CA GLU A 265 -21.43 31.07 29.35
C GLU A 265 -20.59 32.37 29.19
N ASN A 266 -19.23 32.30 29.05
CA ASN A 266 -18.35 33.46 29.09
C ASN A 266 -17.39 33.65 27.91
N THR A 267 -17.53 32.91 26.78
CA THR A 267 -16.71 33.14 25.57
C THR A 267 -17.43 34.02 24.53
N GLU A 268 -18.15 35.03 24.96
CA GLU A 268 -18.65 36.08 24.02
C GLU A 268 -17.47 36.83 23.40
N GLY A 269 -17.07 36.46 22.16
CA GLY A 269 -16.16 37.24 21.33
C GLY A 269 -15.01 36.49 20.67
N GLU A 270 -14.82 35.19 20.87
CA GLU A 270 -13.81 34.42 20.14
C GLU A 270 -14.25 34.13 18.71
N ASP A 271 -13.33 34.31 17.75
CA ASP A 271 -13.56 34.01 16.33
C ASP A 271 -13.47 32.48 16.15
N PRO A 272 -14.57 31.78 15.81
CA PRO A 272 -14.54 30.33 15.64
C PRO A 272 -13.63 29.86 14.48
N ASP A 273 -13.27 30.76 13.56
CA ASP A 273 -12.34 30.49 12.48
C ASP A 273 -10.86 30.75 12.87
N ALA A 274 -10.57 31.22 14.09
CA ALA A 274 -9.21 31.59 14.48
C ALA A 274 -8.19 30.44 14.33
N PRO A 275 -8.47 29.18 14.70
CA PRO A 275 -7.55 28.06 14.51
C PRO A 275 -7.22 27.83 13.02
N PHE A 276 -8.21 27.97 12.14
CA PHE A 276 -8.03 27.81 10.69
C PHE A 276 -7.23 28.95 10.09
N LYS A 277 -7.55 30.22 10.47
CA LYS A 277 -6.86 31.43 10.00
C LYS A 277 -5.40 31.47 10.40
N ALA A 278 -5.01 30.79 11.47
CA ALA A 278 -3.63 30.66 11.90
C ALA A 278 -2.74 30.07 10.78
N PHE A 279 -3.26 29.16 9.99
CA PHE A 279 -2.55 28.51 8.89
C PHE A 279 -2.75 29.19 7.53
N SER A 280 -2.64 30.50 7.46
CA SER A 280 -2.96 31.32 6.26
C SER A 280 -2.09 31.07 5.03
N SER A 281 -0.99 30.33 5.16
CA SER A 281 -0.09 29.96 4.06
C SER A 281 -0.25 28.53 3.56
N LEU A 282 -1.23 27.81 4.08
CA LEU A 282 -1.40 26.38 3.79
C LEU A 282 -1.63 26.12 2.30
N GLU A 283 -0.82 25.24 1.75
CA GLU A 283 -0.88 24.77 0.36
C GLU A 283 -1.35 23.31 0.25
N GLU A 284 -1.13 22.52 1.30
CA GLU A 284 -1.50 21.10 1.34
C GLU A 284 -2.22 20.77 2.64
N LEU A 285 -3.34 20.05 2.55
CA LEU A 285 -4.18 19.72 3.70
C LEU A 285 -4.77 18.30 3.57
N THR A 286 -4.62 17.51 4.62
CA THR A 286 -5.35 16.24 4.78
C THR A 286 -6.14 16.28 6.09
N VAL A 287 -7.45 16.08 5.99
CA VAL A 287 -8.39 16.16 7.12
C VAL A 287 -9.27 14.93 7.17
N HIS A 288 -9.43 14.39 8.37
CA HIS A 288 -10.46 13.41 8.72
C HIS A 288 -11.64 14.14 9.34
N ILE A 289 -12.80 13.97 8.78
CA ILE A 289 -14.04 14.58 9.29
C ILE A 289 -14.87 13.48 9.93
N ASP A 290 -15.08 13.59 11.27
CA ASP A 290 -15.82 12.59 12.01
C ASP A 290 -17.34 12.75 11.82
N ASP A 291 -18.10 11.69 12.10
CA ASP A 291 -19.55 11.59 11.89
C ASP A 291 -20.37 12.54 12.77
N ASP A 292 -19.79 13.04 13.87
CA ASP A 292 -20.40 14.04 14.74
C ASP A 292 -20.12 15.50 14.31
N TYR A 293 -19.22 15.74 13.33
CA TYR A 293 -18.91 17.08 12.87
C TYR A 293 -20.04 17.69 12.03
N THR A 294 -20.72 18.70 12.57
CA THR A 294 -21.94 19.28 12.00
C THR A 294 -21.71 20.57 11.20
N LYS A 295 -20.52 21.19 11.30
CA LYS A 295 -20.24 22.51 10.68
C LYS A 295 -19.91 22.47 9.19
N GLY A 296 -19.79 21.25 8.61
CA GLY A 296 -19.50 21.03 7.20
C GLY A 296 -18.15 21.60 6.74
N LEU A 297 -18.01 21.83 5.44
CA LEU A 297 -16.73 22.22 4.82
C LEU A 297 -16.47 23.74 4.80
N LEU A 298 -17.24 24.56 5.52
CA LEU A 298 -17.10 26.03 5.49
C LEU A 298 -15.73 26.54 5.94
N PHE A 299 -15.02 25.78 6.78
CA PHE A 299 -13.66 26.10 7.24
C PHE A 299 -12.67 26.24 6.07
N LEU A 300 -12.90 25.57 4.93
CA LEU A 300 -12.03 25.60 3.74
C LEU A 300 -11.84 27.03 3.18
N ARG A 301 -12.79 27.94 3.40
CA ARG A 301 -12.67 29.35 2.99
C ARG A 301 -11.45 30.07 3.57
N ASN A 302 -10.89 29.53 4.65
CA ASN A 302 -9.72 30.10 5.32
C ASN A 302 -8.39 29.75 4.63
N PHE A 303 -8.40 28.86 3.62
CA PHE A 303 -7.20 28.38 2.93
C PHE A 303 -7.15 28.70 1.43
N PRO A 304 -7.10 30.00 1.05
CA PRO A 304 -7.19 30.42 -0.37
C PRO A 304 -6.00 29.98 -1.23
N LYS A 305 -4.87 29.60 -0.60
CA LYS A 305 -3.66 29.14 -1.30
C LYS A 305 -3.60 27.63 -1.49
N LEU A 306 -4.61 26.90 -1.04
CA LEU A 306 -4.61 25.44 -1.03
C LEU A 306 -4.52 24.88 -2.46
N LYS A 307 -3.52 24.05 -2.70
CA LYS A 307 -3.23 23.36 -3.98
C LYS A 307 -3.61 21.89 -3.94
N THR A 308 -3.45 21.26 -2.77
CA THR A 308 -3.75 19.85 -2.55
C THR A 308 -4.68 19.69 -1.35
N LEU A 309 -5.78 18.99 -1.53
CA LEU A 309 -6.74 18.69 -0.48
C LEU A 309 -7.11 17.22 -0.51
N ALA A 310 -6.96 16.55 0.62
CA ALA A 310 -7.52 15.22 0.86
C ALA A 310 -8.52 15.30 2.04
N LEU A 311 -9.75 14.87 1.78
CA LEU A 311 -10.81 14.80 2.77
C LEU A 311 -11.24 13.34 2.96
N GLU A 312 -11.15 12.85 4.17
CA GLU A 312 -11.80 11.62 4.59
C GLU A 312 -13.10 11.99 5.32
N LEU A 313 -14.21 11.61 4.72
CA LEU A 313 -15.55 12.01 5.13
C LEU A 313 -16.23 10.85 5.83
N ASN A 314 -16.53 11.00 7.11
CA ASN A 314 -17.43 10.12 7.83
C ASN A 314 -18.78 10.82 7.96
N ALA A 315 -19.63 10.68 6.96
CA ALA A 315 -20.91 11.40 6.83
C ALA A 315 -22.10 10.42 6.83
N ASP A 316 -22.10 9.51 7.80
CA ASP A 316 -23.13 8.48 7.92
C ASP A 316 -24.48 9.05 8.41
N LYS A 317 -24.45 10.13 9.22
CA LYS A 317 -25.65 10.72 9.81
C LYS A 317 -26.36 11.73 8.90
N SER A 318 -25.58 12.49 8.11
CA SER A 318 -26.14 13.49 7.18
C SER A 318 -25.21 13.70 5.99
N PRO A 319 -25.74 13.94 4.78
CA PRO A 319 -24.91 14.19 3.61
C PRO A 319 -23.98 15.39 3.80
N MET A 320 -22.71 15.23 3.42
CA MET A 320 -21.74 16.33 3.43
C MET A 320 -21.92 17.22 2.19
N ASP A 321 -22.19 18.49 2.41
CA ASP A 321 -22.29 19.48 1.33
C ASP A 321 -20.91 19.83 0.78
N LEU A 322 -20.67 19.54 -0.49
CA LEU A 322 -19.43 19.83 -1.19
C LEU A 322 -19.36 21.27 -1.74
N SER A 323 -20.43 22.08 -1.67
CA SER A 323 -20.47 23.44 -2.21
C SER A 323 -19.30 24.35 -1.78
N PRO A 324 -18.76 24.26 -0.53
CA PRO A 324 -17.64 25.09 -0.09
C PRO A 324 -16.33 24.85 -0.85
N LEU A 325 -16.17 23.72 -1.56
CA LEU A 325 -15.02 23.47 -2.43
C LEU A 325 -14.86 24.55 -3.52
N SER A 326 -15.96 25.22 -3.91
CA SER A 326 -15.94 26.33 -4.89
C SER A 326 -15.04 27.51 -4.47
N SER A 327 -14.74 27.64 -3.19
CA SER A 327 -13.85 28.71 -2.67
C SER A 327 -12.36 28.47 -2.98
N LEU A 328 -11.99 27.24 -3.36
CA LEU A 328 -10.59 26.79 -3.52
C LEU A 328 -10.10 26.98 -4.96
N SER A 329 -9.94 28.21 -5.40
CA SER A 329 -9.56 28.55 -6.79
C SER A 329 -8.15 28.12 -7.19
N SER A 330 -7.27 27.86 -6.22
CA SER A 330 -5.89 27.39 -6.45
C SER A 330 -5.75 25.87 -6.44
N LEU A 331 -6.83 25.14 -6.11
CA LEU A 331 -6.77 23.69 -5.92
C LEU A 331 -6.49 22.97 -7.24
N SER A 332 -5.41 22.21 -7.28
CA SER A 332 -5.01 21.40 -8.43
C SER A 332 -5.15 19.90 -8.20
N SER A 333 -5.22 19.47 -6.93
CA SER A 333 -5.36 18.06 -6.55
C SER A 333 -6.43 17.91 -5.47
N LEU A 334 -7.43 17.08 -5.72
CA LEU A 334 -8.51 16.78 -4.79
C LEU A 334 -8.66 15.26 -4.63
N ASP A 335 -8.65 14.81 -3.38
CA ASP A 335 -8.97 13.42 -3.00
C ASP A 335 -10.13 13.43 -2.00
N LEU A 336 -11.23 12.79 -2.36
CA LEU A 336 -12.41 12.61 -1.51
C LEU A 336 -12.61 11.13 -1.22
N LEU A 337 -12.53 10.75 0.03
CA LEU A 337 -12.77 9.39 0.52
C LEU A 337 -13.98 9.39 1.46
N GLY A 338 -15.04 8.69 1.10
CA GLY A 338 -16.10 8.35 2.03
C GLY A 338 -15.71 7.16 2.90
N THR A 339 -16.01 7.19 4.19
CA THR A 339 -15.89 6.04 5.10
C THR A 339 -17.29 5.55 5.47
N GLY A 340 -17.42 4.26 5.78
CA GLY A 340 -18.72 3.68 6.10
C GLY A 340 -19.76 3.81 4.98
N ASP A 341 -20.95 4.31 5.32
CA ASP A 341 -22.04 4.61 4.40
C ASP A 341 -22.13 6.11 4.06
N SER A 342 -21.01 6.80 4.07
CA SER A 342 -20.93 8.25 3.84
C SER A 342 -21.66 8.71 2.59
N SER A 343 -22.39 9.80 2.75
CA SER A 343 -23.20 10.44 1.73
C SER A 343 -22.72 11.86 1.48
N VAL A 344 -22.77 12.31 0.21
CA VAL A 344 -22.38 13.65 -0.20
C VAL A 344 -23.47 14.29 -1.05
N GLU A 345 -23.58 15.63 -0.97
CA GLU A 345 -24.48 16.39 -1.82
C GLU A 345 -23.74 17.50 -2.59
N ASN A 346 -24.39 18.07 -3.61
CA ASN A 346 -23.83 19.12 -4.46
C ASN A 346 -22.55 18.72 -5.20
N VAL A 347 -22.41 17.47 -5.63
CA VAL A 347 -21.28 16.96 -6.44
C VAL A 347 -21.05 17.83 -7.70
N ALA A 348 -22.10 18.45 -8.23
CA ALA A 348 -22.02 19.35 -9.39
C ALA A 348 -21.05 20.53 -9.20
N VAL A 349 -20.68 20.91 -7.95
CA VAL A 349 -19.68 21.95 -7.67
C VAL A 349 -18.34 21.65 -8.34
N LEU A 350 -18.00 20.38 -8.52
CA LEU A 350 -16.78 19.96 -9.19
C LEU A 350 -16.68 20.48 -10.62
N SER A 351 -17.82 20.70 -11.32
CA SER A 351 -17.85 21.36 -12.64
C SER A 351 -17.26 22.79 -12.63
N GLY A 352 -17.24 23.44 -11.50
CA GLY A 352 -16.68 24.77 -11.30
C GLY A 352 -15.18 24.81 -11.00
N MET A 353 -14.47 23.68 -11.13
CA MET A 353 -13.06 23.55 -10.76
C MET A 353 -12.16 23.20 -11.97
N PRO A 354 -12.10 24.04 -13.02
CA PRO A 354 -11.40 23.74 -14.28
C PRO A 354 -9.87 23.66 -14.14
N GLN A 355 -9.34 24.11 -12.99
CA GLN A 355 -7.92 24.08 -12.68
C GLN A 355 -7.43 22.74 -12.14
N LEU A 356 -8.33 21.81 -11.77
CA LEU A 356 -7.96 20.51 -11.27
C LEU A 356 -7.13 19.72 -12.28
N GLU A 357 -6.01 19.19 -11.82
CA GLU A 357 -5.12 18.29 -12.55
C GLU A 357 -5.24 16.84 -12.06
N ARG A 358 -5.59 16.63 -10.81
CA ARG A 358 -5.80 15.32 -10.20
C ARG A 358 -7.10 15.29 -9.41
N LEU A 359 -7.88 14.23 -9.62
CA LEU A 359 -9.13 13.99 -8.90
C LEU A 359 -9.20 12.51 -8.52
N SER A 360 -9.43 12.25 -7.25
CA SER A 360 -9.71 10.91 -6.71
C SER A 360 -11.03 10.95 -5.95
N LEU A 361 -11.94 10.06 -6.31
CA LEU A 361 -13.24 9.90 -5.67
C LEU A 361 -13.38 8.44 -5.24
N ARG A 362 -13.53 8.21 -3.95
CA ARG A 362 -13.54 6.87 -3.38
C ARG A 362 -14.70 6.69 -2.40
N ASN A 363 -15.44 5.59 -2.56
CA ASN A 363 -16.56 5.19 -1.70
C ASN A 363 -17.61 6.31 -1.51
N LEU A 364 -17.99 6.96 -2.60
CA LEU A 364 -19.00 8.03 -2.63
C LEU A 364 -20.20 7.58 -3.49
N LYS A 365 -21.18 6.95 -2.86
CA LYS A 365 -22.34 6.32 -3.54
C LYS A 365 -23.26 7.31 -4.23
N ASP A 366 -23.22 8.61 -3.88
CA ASP A 366 -24.03 9.67 -4.48
C ASP A 366 -23.42 10.22 -5.77
N VAL A 367 -22.17 9.87 -6.08
CA VAL A 367 -21.58 10.13 -7.39
C VAL A 367 -22.12 9.11 -8.39
N LYS A 368 -23.08 9.51 -9.23
CA LYS A 368 -23.82 8.64 -10.15
C LYS A 368 -23.45 8.85 -11.62
N ASP A 369 -22.80 9.95 -11.95
CA ASP A 369 -22.28 10.26 -13.28
C ASP A 369 -21.00 11.08 -13.21
N LEU A 370 -20.32 11.21 -14.34
CA LEU A 370 -19.06 11.93 -14.49
C LEU A 370 -19.16 13.19 -15.36
N ASN A 371 -20.37 13.75 -15.53
CA ASN A 371 -20.61 14.90 -16.41
C ASN A 371 -19.78 16.13 -16.02
N PHE A 372 -19.45 16.29 -14.74
CA PHE A 372 -18.60 17.38 -14.25
C PHE A 372 -17.18 17.34 -14.84
N VAL A 373 -16.67 16.17 -15.24
CA VAL A 373 -15.30 16.01 -15.79
C VAL A 373 -15.13 16.76 -17.12
N GLN A 374 -16.19 16.91 -17.89
CA GLN A 374 -16.16 17.66 -19.17
C GLN A 374 -15.70 19.12 -18.98
N ASN A 375 -15.87 19.68 -17.81
CA ASN A 375 -15.46 21.04 -17.46
C ASN A 375 -14.08 21.13 -16.80
N MET A 376 -13.30 20.05 -16.82
CA MET A 376 -11.97 19.97 -16.22
C MET A 376 -10.85 19.81 -17.29
N PRO A 377 -10.58 20.82 -18.12
CA PRO A 377 -9.68 20.66 -19.27
C PRO A 377 -8.22 20.40 -18.89
N LYS A 378 -7.85 20.60 -17.63
CA LYS A 378 -6.50 20.35 -17.11
C LYS A 378 -6.36 19.00 -16.42
N LEU A 379 -7.44 18.23 -16.29
CA LEU A 379 -7.43 16.96 -15.57
C LEU A 379 -6.54 15.94 -16.29
N LYS A 380 -5.49 15.54 -15.62
CA LYS A 380 -4.47 14.56 -16.10
C LYS A 380 -4.67 13.19 -15.48
N SER A 381 -5.10 13.14 -14.23
CA SER A 381 -5.24 11.90 -13.48
C SER A 381 -6.62 11.83 -12.81
N LEU A 382 -7.31 10.72 -13.01
CA LEU A 382 -8.62 10.44 -12.43
C LEU A 382 -8.62 9.04 -11.80
N SER A 383 -9.01 8.96 -10.52
CA SER A 383 -9.20 7.70 -9.81
C SER A 383 -10.63 7.60 -9.29
N LEU A 384 -11.29 6.50 -9.61
CA LEU A 384 -12.70 6.24 -9.30
C LEU A 384 -12.80 4.87 -8.62
N VAL A 385 -13.17 4.84 -7.34
CA VAL A 385 -13.25 3.61 -6.55
C VAL A 385 -14.57 3.55 -5.80
N ASP A 386 -15.29 2.44 -5.90
CA ASP A 386 -16.54 2.18 -5.19
C ASP A 386 -17.59 3.31 -5.33
N LEU A 387 -17.76 3.81 -6.55
CA LEU A 387 -18.81 4.77 -6.90
C LEU A 387 -20.04 4.06 -7.49
N SER A 388 -21.19 4.74 -7.49
CA SER A 388 -22.45 4.21 -8.08
C SER A 388 -22.65 4.63 -9.55
N ILE A 389 -21.57 4.84 -10.30
CA ILE A 389 -21.63 5.20 -11.72
C ILE A 389 -21.95 3.99 -12.60
N LEU A 390 -22.81 4.17 -13.60
CA LEU A 390 -23.20 3.10 -14.54
C LEU A 390 -22.45 3.17 -15.87
N ASN A 391 -21.89 4.33 -16.22
CA ASN A 391 -21.14 4.52 -17.46
C ASN A 391 -20.03 5.57 -17.30
N LEU A 392 -19.15 5.61 -18.30
CA LEU A 392 -18.06 6.56 -18.39
C LEU A 392 -18.31 7.68 -19.41
N ASP A 393 -19.53 7.91 -19.84
CA ASP A 393 -19.87 8.85 -20.93
C ASP A 393 -19.35 10.27 -20.67
N GLY A 394 -19.31 10.69 -19.39
CA GLY A 394 -18.73 11.97 -18.99
C GLY A 394 -17.22 12.13 -19.27
N LEU A 395 -16.52 11.04 -19.61
CA LEU A 395 -15.11 11.09 -20.01
C LEU A 395 -14.92 11.19 -21.54
N SER A 396 -15.98 11.03 -22.35
CA SER A 396 -15.87 10.93 -23.79
C SER A 396 -15.09 12.08 -24.42
N GLY A 397 -14.01 11.74 -25.16
CA GLY A 397 -13.19 12.71 -25.87
C GLY A 397 -12.34 13.63 -25.00
N HIS A 398 -12.13 13.31 -23.71
CA HIS A 398 -11.30 14.11 -22.82
C HIS A 398 -9.84 14.09 -23.28
N LEU A 399 -9.29 15.27 -23.63
CA LEU A 399 -8.00 15.37 -24.34
C LEU A 399 -6.77 15.46 -23.44
N SER A 400 -6.93 15.76 -22.16
CA SER A 400 -5.78 15.92 -21.22
C SER A 400 -5.63 14.75 -20.25
N LEU A 401 -6.64 13.86 -20.17
CA LEU A 401 -6.57 12.71 -19.25
C LEU A 401 -5.54 11.69 -19.75
N ASN A 402 -4.47 11.52 -18.98
CA ASN A 402 -3.40 10.58 -19.30
C ASN A 402 -3.27 9.42 -18.31
N SER A 403 -3.92 9.50 -17.14
CA SER A 403 -3.97 8.40 -16.16
C SER A 403 -5.38 8.19 -15.66
N LEU A 404 -5.88 6.97 -15.75
CA LEU A 404 -7.22 6.59 -15.32
C LEU A 404 -7.17 5.28 -14.53
N SER A 405 -7.70 5.32 -13.31
CA SER A 405 -7.88 4.14 -12.46
C SER A 405 -9.34 3.97 -12.10
N ILE A 406 -9.88 2.79 -12.30
CA ILE A 406 -11.30 2.48 -12.10
C ILE A 406 -11.46 1.18 -11.32
N ASP A 407 -12.18 1.25 -10.20
CA ASP A 407 -12.59 0.09 -9.41
C ASP A 407 -14.05 0.31 -8.95
N CYS A 408 -14.98 0.22 -9.87
CA CYS A 408 -16.41 0.46 -9.64
C CYS A 408 -17.23 -0.72 -10.14
N SER A 409 -17.80 -1.49 -9.24
CA SER A 409 -18.54 -2.70 -9.54
C SER A 409 -19.90 -2.47 -10.23
N SER A 410 -20.43 -1.25 -10.16
CA SER A 410 -21.73 -0.87 -10.78
C SER A 410 -21.66 -0.50 -12.25
N LEU A 411 -20.45 -0.38 -12.84
CA LEU A 411 -20.28 -0.01 -14.24
C LEU A 411 -20.84 -1.06 -15.20
N GLU A 412 -21.55 -0.61 -16.20
CA GLU A 412 -22.14 -1.42 -17.26
C GLU A 412 -21.63 -1.02 -18.67
N ASN A 413 -21.27 0.26 -18.85
CA ASN A 413 -20.80 0.79 -20.13
C ASN A 413 -19.51 1.60 -19.95
N VAL A 414 -18.46 1.14 -20.62
CA VAL A 414 -17.13 1.73 -20.59
C VAL A 414 -16.61 2.15 -21.99
N ASN A 415 -17.51 2.28 -22.97
CA ASN A 415 -17.16 2.58 -24.36
C ASN A 415 -16.41 3.92 -24.54
N ALA A 416 -16.62 4.88 -23.63
CA ALA A 416 -15.92 6.17 -23.66
C ALA A 416 -14.39 6.01 -23.60
N LEU A 417 -13.86 4.90 -23.05
CA LEU A 417 -12.43 4.64 -22.97
C LEU A 417 -11.73 4.72 -24.32
N SER A 418 -12.34 4.17 -25.38
CA SER A 418 -11.76 4.19 -26.73
C SER A 418 -11.57 5.60 -27.32
N THR A 419 -12.17 6.62 -26.70
CA THR A 419 -12.07 8.02 -27.12
C THR A 419 -10.96 8.81 -26.43
N LEU A 420 -10.28 8.24 -25.43
CA LEU A 420 -9.29 8.91 -24.59
C LEU A 420 -7.91 8.87 -25.22
N SER A 421 -7.70 9.59 -26.31
CA SER A 421 -6.49 9.51 -27.15
C SER A 421 -5.18 9.89 -26.46
N SER A 422 -5.23 10.62 -25.37
CA SER A 422 -4.03 11.00 -24.57
C SER A 422 -3.73 10.04 -23.42
N LEU A 423 -4.53 8.98 -23.24
CA LEU A 423 -4.40 8.06 -22.14
C LEU A 423 -3.10 7.26 -22.25
N GLN A 424 -2.27 7.33 -21.23
CA GLN A 424 -0.98 6.63 -21.11
C GLN A 424 -1.03 5.49 -20.10
N THR A 425 -1.84 5.66 -19.05
CA THR A 425 -1.96 4.68 -17.97
C THR A 425 -3.42 4.35 -17.71
N LEU A 426 -3.72 3.07 -17.73
CA LEU A 426 -5.06 2.54 -17.48
C LEU A 426 -5.00 1.39 -16.48
N SER A 427 -5.77 1.51 -15.40
CA SER A 427 -5.85 0.49 -14.36
C SER A 427 -7.29 0.17 -14.01
N PHE A 428 -7.61 -1.13 -13.97
CA PHE A 428 -8.91 -1.62 -13.53
C PHE A 428 -8.80 -2.47 -12.27
N GLY A 429 -9.76 -2.27 -11.35
CA GLY A 429 -10.12 -3.24 -10.33
C GLY A 429 -10.92 -4.41 -10.91
N TYR A 430 -11.40 -5.31 -10.05
CA TYR A 430 -12.22 -6.44 -10.50
C TYR A 430 -13.56 -5.96 -11.08
N HIS A 431 -13.90 -6.47 -12.28
CA HIS A 431 -15.12 -6.12 -12.97
C HIS A 431 -15.69 -7.31 -13.77
N THR A 432 -16.92 -7.19 -14.23
CA THR A 432 -17.64 -8.21 -15.02
C THR A 432 -18.01 -7.73 -16.42
N TYR A 433 -17.79 -6.47 -16.74
CA TYR A 433 -18.01 -5.90 -18.08
C TYR A 433 -16.81 -6.15 -18.98
N GLN A 434 -17.02 -6.08 -20.28
CA GLN A 434 -15.96 -6.22 -21.28
C GLN A 434 -15.42 -4.84 -21.69
N LEU A 435 -14.10 -4.69 -21.75
CA LEU A 435 -13.49 -3.47 -22.27
C LEU A 435 -13.76 -3.31 -23.78
N PRO A 436 -13.91 -2.07 -24.27
CA PRO A 436 -13.97 -1.81 -25.71
C PRO A 436 -12.61 -2.07 -26.37
N ASP A 437 -12.59 -2.03 -27.69
CA ASP A 437 -11.34 -2.03 -28.46
C ASP A 437 -10.51 -0.77 -28.14
N LEU A 438 -9.26 -0.97 -27.64
CA LEU A 438 -8.35 0.09 -27.23
C LEU A 438 -7.20 0.33 -28.22
N HIS A 439 -7.18 -0.36 -29.38
CA HIS A 439 -6.08 -0.24 -30.36
C HIS A 439 -5.90 1.18 -30.92
N GLY A 440 -6.94 2.02 -30.86
CA GLY A 440 -6.87 3.43 -31.23
C GLY A 440 -6.05 4.30 -30.26
N LEU A 441 -5.74 3.82 -29.05
CA LEU A 441 -5.04 4.56 -28.01
C LEU A 441 -3.53 4.42 -28.14
N SER A 442 -2.95 5.08 -29.14
CA SER A 442 -1.50 4.96 -29.46
C SER A 442 -0.57 5.48 -28.36
N ALA A 443 -1.08 6.29 -27.44
CA ALA A 443 -0.32 6.79 -26.28
C ALA A 443 -0.34 5.83 -25.08
N LEU A 444 -1.14 4.75 -25.10
CA LEU A 444 -1.30 3.83 -23.99
C LEU A 444 -0.04 2.98 -23.80
N GLU A 445 0.62 3.15 -22.68
CA GLU A 445 1.90 2.53 -22.34
C GLU A 445 1.82 1.57 -21.14
N ASN A 446 0.95 1.88 -20.16
CA ASN A 446 0.88 1.14 -18.91
C ASN A 446 -0.55 0.65 -18.70
N VAL A 447 -0.72 -0.65 -18.63
CA VAL A 447 -2.04 -1.29 -18.47
C VAL A 447 -2.01 -2.26 -17.31
N ASN A 448 -3.00 -2.10 -16.42
CA ASN A 448 -3.32 -3.06 -15.38
C ASN A 448 -4.78 -3.49 -15.58
N CYS A 449 -5.00 -4.73 -15.98
CA CYS A 449 -6.31 -5.24 -16.36
C CYS A 449 -6.49 -6.71 -15.98
N TYR A 450 -7.64 -7.27 -16.32
CA TYR A 450 -7.96 -8.68 -16.09
C TYR A 450 -7.82 -9.52 -17.37
N SER A 451 -7.65 -10.81 -17.22
CA SER A 451 -7.47 -11.72 -18.35
C SER A 451 -8.62 -11.71 -19.37
N MET A 452 -9.82 -11.35 -18.94
CA MET A 452 -10.97 -11.19 -19.82
C MET A 452 -10.84 -10.03 -20.81
N ASP A 453 -9.97 -9.06 -20.52
CA ASP A 453 -9.78 -7.85 -21.33
C ASP A 453 -8.67 -7.99 -22.39
N ARG A 454 -7.99 -9.13 -22.46
CA ARG A 454 -6.83 -9.36 -23.34
C ARG A 454 -7.08 -9.00 -24.80
N ASP A 455 -8.30 -9.28 -25.31
CA ASP A 455 -8.63 -9.01 -26.71
C ASP A 455 -8.72 -7.50 -27.01
N SER A 456 -9.05 -6.70 -25.99
CA SER A 456 -9.14 -5.23 -26.10
C SER A 456 -7.78 -4.55 -26.26
N ILE A 457 -6.70 -5.23 -25.84
CA ILE A 457 -5.33 -4.71 -25.87
C ILE A 457 -4.37 -5.60 -26.67
N ALA A 458 -4.87 -6.67 -27.32
CA ALA A 458 -4.04 -7.65 -28.01
C ALA A 458 -3.11 -6.99 -29.04
N HIS A 459 -1.86 -7.42 -29.07
CA HIS A 459 -0.88 -6.99 -30.08
C HIS A 459 -0.54 -5.49 -30.10
N MET A 460 -0.91 -4.72 -29.05
CA MET A 460 -0.65 -3.27 -29.00
C MET A 460 0.84 -2.98 -28.81
N PRO A 461 1.52 -2.39 -29.81
CA PRO A 461 2.97 -2.20 -29.77
C PRO A 461 3.43 -1.07 -28.83
N SER A 462 2.51 -0.22 -28.36
CA SER A 462 2.79 0.90 -27.46
C SER A 462 2.93 0.51 -26.00
N ILE A 463 2.38 -0.66 -25.61
CA ILE A 463 2.39 -1.08 -24.20
C ILE A 463 3.80 -1.44 -23.77
N LYS A 464 4.25 -0.78 -22.70
CA LYS A 464 5.56 -0.97 -22.05
C LYS A 464 5.47 -1.77 -20.75
N THR A 465 4.40 -1.55 -20.01
CA THR A 465 4.13 -2.25 -18.75
C THR A 465 2.73 -2.86 -18.78
N LEU A 466 2.66 -4.15 -18.56
CA LEU A 466 1.40 -4.88 -18.48
C LEU A 466 1.33 -5.70 -17.20
N THR A 467 0.30 -5.45 -16.40
CA THR A 467 -0.11 -6.34 -15.32
C THR A 467 -1.46 -6.93 -15.68
N ILE A 468 -1.54 -8.27 -15.70
CA ILE A 468 -2.78 -8.97 -16.02
C ILE A 468 -3.18 -9.87 -14.86
N HIS A 469 -4.37 -9.65 -14.32
CA HIS A 469 -4.92 -10.37 -13.18
C HIS A 469 -5.84 -11.52 -13.60
N ASN A 470 -6.05 -12.43 -12.68
CA ASN A 470 -6.96 -13.57 -12.83
C ASN A 470 -6.62 -14.43 -14.07
N TYR A 471 -5.30 -14.54 -14.37
CA TYR A 471 -4.86 -15.34 -15.51
C TYR A 471 -5.11 -16.83 -15.25
N SER A 472 -5.71 -17.51 -16.20
CA SER A 472 -6.04 -18.94 -16.12
C SER A 472 -5.79 -19.67 -17.44
N ILE A 473 -5.79 -20.97 -17.39
CA ILE A 473 -5.59 -21.94 -18.47
C ILE A 473 -6.43 -21.68 -19.74
N GLU A 474 -7.61 -21.08 -19.60
CA GLU A 474 -8.52 -20.89 -20.72
C GLU A 474 -8.02 -19.84 -21.73
N TYR A 475 -6.95 -19.14 -21.40
CA TYR A 475 -6.46 -18.01 -22.18
C TYR A 475 -5.10 -18.29 -22.80
N SER A 476 -5.06 -18.30 -24.14
CA SER A 476 -3.79 -18.27 -24.89
C SER A 476 -3.01 -16.98 -24.61
N ALA A 477 -1.70 -17.09 -24.54
CA ALA A 477 -0.80 -15.94 -24.43
C ALA A 477 -0.55 -15.21 -25.78
N ASP A 478 -1.17 -15.64 -26.87
CA ASP A 478 -0.95 -15.10 -28.21
C ASP A 478 -1.23 -13.60 -28.31
N PHE A 479 -2.10 -13.07 -27.45
CA PHE A 479 -2.41 -11.62 -27.38
C PHE A 479 -1.18 -10.74 -27.09
N LEU A 480 -0.11 -11.31 -26.51
CA LEU A 480 1.15 -10.62 -26.24
C LEU A 480 2.01 -10.45 -27.50
N GLN A 481 1.79 -11.25 -28.54
CA GLN A 481 2.59 -11.16 -29.78
C GLN A 481 2.50 -9.77 -30.38
N GLY A 482 3.66 -9.20 -30.77
CA GLY A 482 3.70 -7.87 -31.37
C GLY A 482 3.74 -6.72 -30.37
N MET A 483 3.68 -6.98 -29.08
CA MET A 483 3.91 -5.96 -28.04
C MET A 483 5.40 -5.64 -27.93
N ASN A 484 5.97 -5.05 -28.99
CA ASN A 484 7.41 -4.90 -29.13
C ASN A 484 8.06 -3.92 -28.16
N ALA A 485 7.29 -3.05 -27.52
CA ALA A 485 7.77 -2.12 -26.49
C ALA A 485 7.64 -2.68 -25.05
N LEU A 486 7.06 -3.87 -24.88
CA LEU A 486 6.81 -4.45 -23.57
C LEU A 486 8.11 -4.77 -22.83
N THR A 487 8.39 -4.02 -21.79
CA THR A 487 9.57 -4.19 -20.93
C THR A 487 9.27 -4.92 -19.64
N ASN A 488 8.06 -4.72 -19.09
CA ASN A 488 7.64 -5.24 -17.81
C ASN A 488 6.31 -6.00 -17.96
N LEU A 489 6.34 -7.28 -17.62
CA LEU A 489 5.16 -8.13 -17.63
C LEU A 489 4.97 -8.77 -16.25
N THR A 490 3.83 -8.49 -15.62
CA THR A 490 3.40 -9.15 -14.39
C THR A 490 2.14 -9.95 -14.68
N ILE A 491 2.17 -11.24 -14.38
CA ILE A 491 1.02 -12.14 -14.52
C ILE A 491 0.59 -12.61 -13.14
N VAL A 492 -0.64 -12.25 -12.77
CA VAL A 492 -1.24 -12.60 -11.48
C VAL A 492 -2.29 -13.69 -11.69
N GLY A 493 -2.06 -14.85 -11.10
CA GLY A 493 -2.99 -15.98 -11.16
C GLY A 493 -4.26 -15.75 -10.34
N ASN A 494 -5.24 -16.61 -10.54
CA ASN A 494 -6.48 -16.63 -9.76
C ASN A 494 -6.37 -17.49 -8.48
N GLY A 495 -5.23 -18.13 -8.25
CA GLY A 495 -4.99 -19.01 -7.10
C GLY A 495 -5.84 -20.29 -7.09
N ILE A 496 -6.43 -20.69 -8.21
CA ILE A 496 -7.17 -21.96 -8.34
C ILE A 496 -6.18 -23.10 -8.54
N ILE A 497 -6.10 -23.98 -7.57
CA ILE A 497 -5.22 -25.16 -7.61
C ILE A 497 -5.74 -26.17 -8.64
N GLY A 498 -4.81 -26.78 -9.40
CA GLY A 498 -5.13 -27.83 -10.38
C GLY A 498 -5.54 -27.32 -11.76
N ALA A 499 -5.55 -26.01 -11.97
CA ALA A 499 -5.65 -25.44 -13.31
C ALA A 499 -4.29 -25.59 -14.03
N VAL A 500 -4.29 -26.21 -15.21
CA VAL A 500 -3.10 -26.29 -16.07
C VAL A 500 -2.84 -24.89 -16.63
N GLN A 501 -1.66 -24.34 -16.46
CA GLN A 501 -1.30 -23.05 -17.07
C GLN A 501 -0.71 -23.31 -18.47
N PRO A 502 -0.91 -22.42 -19.45
CA PRO A 502 -0.21 -22.55 -20.73
C PRO A 502 1.28 -22.30 -20.56
N ASP A 503 2.11 -22.97 -21.38
CA ASP A 503 3.51 -22.59 -21.51
C ASP A 503 3.60 -21.23 -22.20
N LEU A 504 4.11 -20.23 -21.47
CA LEU A 504 4.25 -18.85 -21.94
C LEU A 504 5.55 -18.67 -22.75
N GLY A 505 6.51 -19.59 -22.61
CA GLY A 505 7.85 -19.46 -23.18
C GLY A 505 7.88 -19.14 -24.68
N PRO A 506 7.10 -19.80 -25.54
CA PRO A 506 7.09 -19.52 -26.96
C PRO A 506 6.74 -18.07 -27.30
N VAL A 507 5.78 -17.47 -26.60
CA VAL A 507 5.38 -16.10 -26.86
C VAL A 507 6.33 -15.09 -26.19
N LEU A 508 6.81 -15.36 -24.98
CA LEU A 508 7.76 -14.49 -24.27
C LEU A 508 9.03 -14.24 -25.10
N ARG A 509 9.52 -15.27 -25.79
CA ARG A 509 10.69 -15.16 -26.68
C ARG A 509 10.47 -14.22 -27.88
N THR A 510 9.23 -13.89 -28.21
CA THR A 510 8.91 -12.96 -29.29
C THR A 510 8.88 -11.50 -28.84
N LEU A 511 9.08 -11.22 -27.55
CA LEU A 511 9.03 -9.89 -26.96
C LEU A 511 10.45 -9.29 -26.84
N PRO A 512 10.90 -8.48 -27.80
CA PRO A 512 12.32 -8.09 -27.90
C PRO A 512 12.78 -7.13 -26.81
N ALA A 513 11.86 -6.40 -26.19
CA ALA A 513 12.16 -5.43 -25.13
C ALA A 513 11.95 -5.96 -23.71
N LEU A 514 11.47 -7.20 -23.57
CA LEU A 514 11.14 -7.75 -22.24
C LEU A 514 12.40 -7.86 -21.38
N THR A 515 12.38 -7.21 -20.22
CA THR A 515 13.46 -7.22 -19.24
C THR A 515 13.04 -7.67 -17.87
N HIS A 516 11.78 -7.44 -17.51
CA HIS A 516 11.19 -7.81 -16.22
C HIS A 516 10.00 -8.72 -16.43
N LEU A 517 10.03 -9.89 -15.78
CA LEU A 517 8.96 -10.88 -15.81
C LEU A 517 8.63 -11.31 -14.39
N GLU A 518 7.36 -11.15 -14.00
CA GLU A 518 6.89 -11.49 -12.68
C GLU A 518 5.66 -12.40 -12.73
N PHE A 519 5.69 -13.47 -11.95
CA PHE A 519 4.58 -14.37 -11.73
C PHE A 519 4.13 -14.30 -10.27
N GLN A 520 2.88 -13.92 -10.05
CA GLN A 520 2.25 -13.89 -8.75
C GLN A 520 1.09 -14.89 -8.70
N ASP A 521 1.00 -15.69 -7.65
CA ASP A 521 -0.12 -16.62 -7.41
C ASP A 521 -0.51 -17.52 -8.60
N LEU A 522 0.43 -17.82 -9.50
CA LEU A 522 0.22 -18.73 -10.61
C LEU A 522 0.44 -20.18 -10.15
N PRO A 523 -0.60 -21.01 -10.13
CA PRO A 523 -0.47 -22.42 -9.80
C PRO A 523 0.01 -23.19 -11.04
N PHE A 524 1.30 -23.41 -11.17
CA PHE A 524 1.84 -24.29 -12.22
C PHE A 524 1.50 -25.75 -11.90
N ASP A 525 1.00 -26.48 -12.90
CA ASP A 525 0.76 -27.90 -12.72
C ASP A 525 2.04 -28.74 -12.88
N LYS A 526 2.01 -29.96 -12.37
CA LYS A 526 3.19 -30.84 -12.36
C LYS A 526 3.44 -31.58 -13.68
N TYR A 527 2.53 -31.53 -14.64
CA TYR A 527 2.58 -32.33 -15.85
C TYR A 527 3.04 -31.54 -17.08
N THR A 528 2.83 -30.22 -17.07
CA THR A 528 3.20 -29.35 -18.18
C THR A 528 4.67 -28.99 -18.10
N ASP A 529 5.33 -28.96 -19.25
CA ASP A 529 6.71 -28.51 -19.37
C ASP A 529 6.75 -26.98 -19.46
N TYR A 530 7.18 -26.35 -18.37
CA TYR A 530 7.36 -24.88 -18.29
C TYR A 530 8.81 -24.43 -18.48
N THR A 531 9.68 -25.29 -18.94
CA THR A 531 11.11 -24.99 -19.10
C THR A 531 11.32 -23.65 -19.82
N GLN A 532 10.60 -23.44 -20.94
CA GLN A 532 10.74 -22.24 -21.74
C GLN A 532 10.12 -20.98 -21.11
N THR A 533 9.20 -21.15 -20.19
CA THR A 533 8.67 -20.04 -19.39
C THR A 533 9.70 -19.50 -18.40
N PHE A 534 10.53 -20.38 -17.84
CA PHE A 534 11.52 -20.01 -16.83
C PHE A 534 12.92 -19.77 -17.39
N THR A 535 13.26 -20.27 -18.57
CA THR A 535 14.58 -20.08 -19.20
C THR A 535 14.49 -19.54 -20.61
N ASN A 536 15.48 -18.73 -21.00
CA ASN A 536 15.59 -18.16 -22.33
C ASN A 536 14.33 -17.39 -22.77
N ASN A 537 13.62 -16.80 -21.83
CA ASN A 537 12.40 -16.02 -22.06
C ASN A 537 12.67 -14.54 -22.39
N GLY A 538 13.94 -14.11 -22.42
CA GLY A 538 14.37 -12.75 -22.71
C GLY A 538 14.48 -11.82 -21.50
N ALA A 539 13.87 -12.15 -20.36
CA ALA A 539 13.93 -11.34 -19.16
C ALA A 539 15.34 -11.34 -18.54
N LYS A 540 15.73 -10.19 -17.98
CA LYS A 540 16.92 -10.05 -17.12
C LYS A 540 16.57 -10.22 -15.66
N GLU A 541 15.35 -9.88 -15.29
CA GLU A 541 14.80 -10.06 -13.95
C GLU A 541 13.59 -10.97 -14.02
N LEU A 542 13.63 -12.04 -13.24
CA LEU A 542 12.57 -13.02 -13.12
C LEU A 542 12.13 -13.12 -11.67
N ILE A 543 10.85 -12.90 -11.40
CA ILE A 543 10.27 -12.96 -10.07
C ILE A 543 9.16 -14.00 -10.04
N PHE A 544 9.22 -14.87 -9.06
CA PHE A 544 8.16 -15.79 -8.71
C PHE A 544 7.81 -15.60 -7.23
N SER A 545 6.64 -15.01 -6.97
CA SER A 545 6.21 -14.65 -5.61
C SER A 545 4.75 -15.03 -5.37
N PRO A 546 4.49 -16.21 -4.78
CA PRO A 546 3.15 -16.55 -4.32
C PRO A 546 2.73 -15.72 -3.12
N ASN A 547 1.45 -15.40 -3.03
CA ASN A 547 0.89 -14.56 -1.98
C ASN A 547 0.97 -15.25 -0.61
N LYS A 548 1.62 -14.59 0.37
CA LYS A 548 1.80 -15.09 1.75
C LYS A 548 0.49 -15.20 2.55
N SER A 549 -0.59 -14.57 2.10
CA SER A 549 -1.85 -14.49 2.86
C SER A 549 -2.66 -15.79 2.90
N ARG A 550 -2.25 -16.78 2.15
CA ARG A 550 -2.95 -18.07 2.08
C ARG A 550 -2.21 -19.13 2.89
N SER A 551 -2.75 -19.47 4.03
CA SER A 551 -2.19 -20.40 5.04
C SER A 551 -2.42 -21.88 4.71
N SER A 552 -2.27 -22.36 3.48
CA SER A 552 -2.44 -23.78 3.21
C SER A 552 -1.16 -24.42 2.70
N SER A 553 -0.93 -25.66 3.13
CA SER A 553 0.19 -26.53 2.77
C SER A 553 0.25 -26.89 1.28
N ASP A 554 -0.68 -26.39 0.45
CA ASP A 554 -0.94 -26.87 -0.91
C ASP A 554 -0.57 -25.85 -2.00
N TYR A 555 0.27 -24.84 -1.70
CA TYR A 555 0.50 -23.70 -2.60
C TYR A 555 1.80 -23.69 -3.39
N PRO A 556 1.71 -22.78 -4.44
CA PRO A 556 2.17 -23.15 -5.75
C PRO A 556 3.65 -23.43 -5.69
N VAL A 557 3.93 -24.57 -6.16
CA VAL A 557 5.25 -25.14 -6.27
C VAL A 557 5.77 -24.70 -7.63
N LEU A 558 7.04 -24.34 -7.72
CA LEU A 558 7.70 -24.32 -9.00
C LEU A 558 7.48 -25.67 -9.69
N PRO A 559 7.22 -25.72 -10.99
CA PRO A 559 6.88 -26.96 -11.66
C PRO A 559 7.99 -27.99 -11.54
N VAL A 560 7.62 -29.20 -11.15
CA VAL A 560 8.56 -30.35 -10.98
C VAL A 560 9.16 -30.80 -12.32
N SER A 561 8.53 -30.42 -13.44
CA SER A 561 8.93 -30.81 -14.80
C SER A 561 10.17 -30.10 -15.33
N LEU A 562 10.87 -29.32 -14.52
CA LEU A 562 12.09 -28.57 -14.92
C LEU A 562 13.34 -29.44 -15.13
N SER A 563 13.17 -30.75 -15.23
CA SER A 563 14.27 -31.71 -15.44
C SER A 563 15.01 -31.58 -16.79
N HIS A 564 14.49 -30.79 -17.71
CA HIS A 564 15.04 -30.59 -19.05
C HIS A 564 15.37 -29.11 -19.34
N MET A 565 15.62 -28.31 -18.29
CA MET A 565 16.00 -26.91 -18.48
C MET A 565 17.26 -26.75 -19.32
N GLU A 566 17.21 -25.80 -20.25
CA GLU A 566 18.39 -25.31 -20.93
C GLU A 566 19.10 -24.26 -20.10
N ASP A 567 20.41 -24.08 -20.30
CA ASP A 567 21.15 -23.03 -19.63
C ASP A 567 20.64 -21.64 -20.07
N ASP A 568 20.34 -20.80 -19.07
CA ASP A 568 19.93 -19.42 -19.24
C ASP A 568 21.13 -18.48 -19.04
N ASN A 569 21.37 -17.62 -20.02
CA ASN A 569 22.44 -16.64 -20.00
C ASN A 569 21.91 -15.19 -19.96
N THR A 570 20.62 -14.99 -19.73
CA THR A 570 19.94 -13.69 -19.78
C THR A 570 19.50 -13.20 -18.41
N VAL A 571 19.03 -14.09 -17.54
CA VAL A 571 18.54 -13.72 -16.22
C VAL A 571 19.72 -13.35 -15.32
N GLU A 572 19.74 -12.09 -14.91
CA GLU A 572 20.75 -11.52 -14.01
C GLU A 572 20.22 -11.40 -12.55
N SER A 573 18.90 -11.29 -12.38
CA SER A 573 18.21 -11.21 -11.09
C SER A 573 17.08 -12.22 -11.01
N LEU A 574 17.09 -13.04 -9.97
CA LEU A 574 16.08 -14.08 -9.75
C LEU A 574 15.53 -14.00 -8.33
N THR A 575 14.21 -13.90 -8.22
CA THR A 575 13.48 -13.92 -6.93
C THR A 575 12.54 -15.10 -6.88
N LEU A 576 12.71 -15.96 -5.87
CA LEU A 576 11.93 -17.16 -5.63
C LEU A 576 11.47 -17.19 -4.16
N THR A 577 10.69 -16.20 -3.75
CA THR A 577 10.22 -16.11 -2.36
C THR A 577 9.00 -17.01 -2.15
N ASN A 578 8.97 -17.71 -1.01
CA ASN A 578 7.86 -18.62 -0.66
C ASN A 578 7.54 -19.66 -1.77
N ALA A 579 8.56 -20.08 -2.51
CA ALA A 579 8.44 -20.95 -3.69
C ALA A 579 8.51 -22.44 -3.36
N THR A 580 8.43 -22.81 -2.06
CA THR A 580 8.57 -24.20 -1.56
C THR A 580 9.86 -24.90 -2.02
N LEU A 581 10.94 -24.15 -2.20
CA LEU A 581 12.24 -24.73 -2.51
C LEU A 581 12.72 -25.61 -1.37
N LYS A 582 13.23 -26.80 -1.69
CA LYS A 582 13.81 -27.75 -0.74
C LYS A 582 15.19 -28.22 -1.19
N ASN A 583 15.96 -28.72 -0.24
CA ASN A 583 17.19 -29.44 -0.52
C ASN A 583 16.90 -30.87 -1.00
N LEU A 584 17.87 -31.48 -1.66
CA LEU A 584 17.80 -32.74 -2.41
C LEU A 584 17.41 -33.99 -1.61
N ASP A 585 17.59 -34.02 -0.30
CA ASP A 585 17.60 -35.28 0.48
C ASP A 585 16.25 -35.70 1.07
N ASP A 586 15.18 -34.96 0.74
CA ASP A 586 13.85 -35.30 1.18
C ASP A 586 13.13 -36.13 0.09
N GLU A 587 13.20 -37.46 0.20
CA GLU A 587 12.50 -38.40 -0.68
C GLU A 587 10.97 -38.40 -0.50
N SER A 588 10.42 -37.42 0.25
CA SER A 588 8.96 -37.31 0.36
C SER A 588 8.35 -36.97 -0.99
N GLU A 589 7.25 -37.65 -1.32
CA GLU A 589 6.47 -37.44 -2.56
C GLU A 589 5.89 -36.01 -2.74
N ASP A 590 6.36 -35.09 -1.93
CA ASP A 590 5.95 -33.68 -1.96
C ASP A 590 6.55 -32.96 -3.18
N PHE A 591 5.70 -32.28 -3.89
CA PHE A 591 5.90 -31.51 -5.12
C PHE A 591 6.86 -30.33 -4.97
N SER A 592 8.10 -30.54 -4.54
CA SER A 592 9.08 -29.46 -4.36
C SER A 592 10.16 -29.54 -5.44
N THR A 593 10.50 -28.37 -6.01
CA THR A 593 11.58 -28.25 -6.98
C THR A 593 12.93 -28.35 -6.29
N ASN A 594 13.80 -29.19 -6.83
CA ASN A 594 15.19 -29.27 -6.42
C ASN A 594 15.90 -27.96 -6.72
N ALA A 595 16.20 -27.18 -5.65
CA ALA A 595 16.79 -25.87 -5.77
C ALA A 595 18.16 -25.90 -6.50
N LYS A 596 19.00 -26.91 -6.26
CA LYS A 596 20.33 -27.01 -6.89
C LYS A 596 20.21 -27.26 -8.38
N SER A 597 19.37 -28.20 -8.80
CA SER A 597 19.16 -28.50 -10.21
C SER A 597 18.59 -27.29 -10.94
N PHE A 598 17.59 -26.64 -10.37
CA PHE A 598 16.94 -25.48 -10.95
C PHE A 598 17.90 -24.29 -11.09
N LEU A 599 18.57 -23.88 -10.01
CA LEU A 599 19.45 -22.69 -9.99
C LEU A 599 20.71 -22.89 -10.85
N SER A 600 21.18 -24.12 -11.02
CA SER A 600 22.39 -24.43 -11.81
C SER A 600 22.30 -24.00 -13.27
N HIS A 601 21.10 -23.78 -13.81
CA HIS A 601 20.90 -23.37 -15.19
C HIS A 601 21.09 -21.86 -15.43
N TYR A 602 21.01 -21.01 -14.38
CA TYR A 602 21.13 -19.56 -14.52
C TYR A 602 22.60 -19.12 -14.48
N LYS A 603 23.24 -19.04 -15.64
CA LYS A 603 24.69 -18.78 -15.77
C LYS A 603 25.12 -17.32 -15.62
N ALA A 604 24.18 -16.38 -15.80
CA ALA A 604 24.43 -14.94 -15.71
C ALA A 604 23.99 -14.31 -14.40
N LEU A 605 23.56 -15.12 -13.41
CA LEU A 605 22.90 -14.66 -12.20
C LEU A 605 23.84 -13.85 -11.30
N LYS A 606 23.45 -12.60 -11.02
CA LYS A 606 24.15 -11.66 -10.13
C LYS A 606 23.43 -11.43 -8.81
N SER A 607 22.08 -11.43 -8.84
CA SER A 607 21.24 -11.23 -7.66
C SER A 607 20.28 -12.40 -7.49
N LEU A 608 20.23 -12.97 -6.30
CA LEU A 608 19.35 -14.08 -5.96
C LEU A 608 18.64 -13.84 -4.64
N ASN A 609 17.30 -13.89 -4.68
CA ASN A 609 16.46 -13.90 -3.51
C ASN A 609 15.72 -15.25 -3.40
N ILE A 610 16.06 -16.02 -2.38
CA ILE A 610 15.44 -17.30 -2.01
C ILE A 610 14.91 -17.28 -0.58
N SER A 611 14.54 -16.10 -0.11
CA SER A 611 13.97 -15.91 1.23
C SER A 611 12.61 -16.61 1.39
N ASP A 612 12.21 -16.79 2.64
CA ASP A 612 10.90 -17.35 3.01
C ASP A 612 10.61 -18.72 2.40
N ASN A 613 11.64 -19.55 2.25
CA ASN A 613 11.53 -20.95 1.84
C ASN A 613 11.77 -21.90 3.03
N LYS A 614 11.98 -23.16 2.77
CA LYS A 614 12.27 -24.18 3.80
C LYS A 614 13.64 -24.83 3.60
N LEU A 615 14.59 -24.06 3.06
CA LEU A 615 15.94 -24.54 2.80
C LEU A 615 16.68 -24.80 4.11
N GLN A 616 17.37 -25.94 4.19
CA GLN A 616 18.19 -26.34 5.32
C GLN A 616 19.69 -26.22 5.03
N SER A 617 20.09 -26.17 3.75
CA SER A 617 21.45 -25.92 3.29
C SER A 617 21.48 -24.95 2.13
N LEU A 618 22.65 -24.35 1.88
CA LEU A 618 22.90 -23.49 0.73
C LEU A 618 23.64 -24.23 -0.42
N ASP A 619 23.60 -25.56 -0.47
CA ASP A 619 24.23 -26.38 -1.53
C ASP A 619 23.72 -26.04 -2.92
N CYS A 620 22.52 -25.45 -3.00
CA CYS A 620 21.94 -24.95 -4.24
C CYS A 620 22.73 -23.79 -4.87
N LEU A 621 23.63 -23.14 -4.13
CA LEU A 621 24.46 -22.04 -4.62
C LEU A 621 25.75 -22.52 -5.28
N ASP A 622 26.06 -23.82 -5.20
CA ASP A 622 27.28 -24.36 -5.77
C ASP A 622 27.31 -24.15 -7.30
N GLY A 623 28.38 -23.50 -7.75
CA GLY A 623 28.58 -23.15 -9.16
C GLY A 623 28.03 -21.79 -9.59
N LEU A 624 27.32 -21.05 -8.75
CA LEU A 624 26.82 -19.68 -9.05
C LEU A 624 27.93 -18.63 -8.88
N SER A 625 29.01 -18.77 -9.63
CA SER A 625 30.22 -17.94 -9.48
C SER A 625 30.05 -16.47 -9.85
N THR A 626 28.97 -16.11 -10.55
CA THR A 626 28.65 -14.72 -10.93
C THR A 626 27.85 -13.96 -9.86
N LEU A 627 27.41 -14.64 -8.80
CA LEU A 627 26.50 -14.08 -7.79
C LEU A 627 27.19 -12.96 -6.98
N GLU A 628 26.54 -11.81 -6.91
CA GLU A 628 26.99 -10.62 -6.22
C GLU A 628 26.13 -10.28 -4.99
N GLU A 629 24.82 -10.53 -5.06
CA GLU A 629 23.85 -10.25 -4.00
C GLU A 629 22.99 -11.48 -3.72
N LEU A 630 22.79 -11.77 -2.43
CA LEU A 630 22.06 -12.95 -1.99
C LEU A 630 21.16 -12.62 -0.79
N ASP A 631 19.84 -12.90 -0.93
CA ASP A 631 18.90 -12.92 0.19
C ASP A 631 18.42 -14.37 0.40
N PHE A 632 18.76 -14.96 1.54
CA PHE A 632 18.24 -16.25 1.99
C PHE A 632 17.58 -16.18 3.36
N SER A 633 17.11 -14.99 3.74
CA SER A 633 16.43 -14.76 5.02
C SER A 633 15.23 -15.68 5.21
N ASN A 634 14.84 -15.94 6.46
CA ASN A 634 13.68 -16.75 6.84
C ASN A 634 13.70 -18.17 6.23
N ASN A 635 14.81 -18.84 6.32
CA ASN A 635 14.98 -20.27 6.02
C ASN A 635 15.44 -21.05 7.29
N TYR A 636 15.89 -22.28 7.13
CA TYR A 636 16.43 -23.11 8.23
C TYR A 636 17.93 -23.34 8.08
N ILE A 637 18.65 -22.36 7.54
CA ILE A 637 20.09 -22.47 7.26
C ILE A 637 20.88 -22.34 8.57
N SER A 638 21.70 -23.32 8.87
CA SER A 638 22.64 -23.28 10.01
C SER A 638 24.10 -23.12 9.61
N ASP A 639 24.47 -23.56 8.40
CA ASP A 639 25.84 -23.52 7.87
C ASP A 639 25.92 -22.63 6.64
N ILE A 640 26.76 -21.60 6.71
CA ILE A 640 27.02 -20.67 5.61
C ILE A 640 28.39 -20.86 4.94
N SER A 641 29.08 -21.96 5.22
CA SER A 641 30.43 -22.21 4.70
C SER A 641 30.53 -22.17 3.17
N VAL A 642 29.47 -22.53 2.46
CA VAL A 642 29.39 -22.49 0.99
C VAL A 642 29.58 -21.07 0.43
N LEU A 643 29.28 -20.02 1.18
CA LEU A 643 29.44 -18.63 0.73
C LEU A 643 30.89 -18.28 0.39
N ARG A 644 31.87 -19.02 0.96
CA ARG A 644 33.30 -18.88 0.63
C ARG A 644 33.64 -19.29 -0.81
N ASN A 645 32.76 -20.08 -1.43
CA ASN A 645 32.93 -20.53 -2.82
C ASN A 645 32.32 -19.55 -3.85
N LEU A 646 31.75 -18.41 -3.39
CA LEU A 646 31.14 -17.39 -4.22
C LEU A 646 32.09 -16.19 -4.35
N PRO A 647 32.98 -16.15 -5.36
CA PRO A 647 34.10 -15.20 -5.41
C PRO A 647 33.67 -13.75 -5.64
N ASN A 648 32.46 -13.54 -6.18
CA ASN A 648 31.92 -12.23 -6.52
C ASN A 648 30.86 -11.72 -5.52
N LEU A 649 30.57 -12.48 -4.45
CA LEU A 649 29.57 -12.10 -3.46
C LEU A 649 29.98 -10.82 -2.73
N LYS A 650 29.08 -9.83 -2.72
CA LYS A 650 29.28 -8.49 -2.12
C LYS A 650 28.33 -8.22 -0.98
N LYS A 651 27.08 -8.70 -1.11
CA LYS A 651 26.02 -8.42 -0.15
C LYS A 651 25.22 -9.67 0.18
N VAL A 652 24.85 -9.81 1.44
CA VAL A 652 24.04 -10.93 1.92
C VAL A 652 23.00 -10.47 2.92
N LYS A 653 21.77 -11.01 2.80
CA LYS A 653 20.72 -10.93 3.81
C LYS A 653 20.39 -12.32 4.31
N MET A 654 20.52 -12.53 5.64
CA MET A 654 20.49 -13.86 6.24
C MET A 654 19.68 -13.93 7.55
N SER A 655 18.93 -12.86 7.85
CA SER A 655 18.10 -12.80 9.06
C SER A 655 17.06 -13.94 9.10
N GLY A 656 16.62 -14.33 10.30
CA GLY A 656 15.60 -15.39 10.45
C GLY A 656 16.10 -16.82 10.18
N ASN A 657 17.42 -17.05 10.18
CA ASN A 657 18.05 -18.37 10.07
C ASN A 657 18.78 -18.75 11.37
N PRO A 658 18.83 -20.06 11.73
CA PRO A 658 19.57 -20.55 12.91
C PRO A 658 21.10 -20.70 12.65
N ILE A 659 21.76 -19.68 12.13
CA ILE A 659 23.17 -19.72 11.72
C ILE A 659 24.07 -19.92 12.93
N VAL A 660 24.98 -20.91 12.85
CA VAL A 660 25.92 -21.26 13.94
C VAL A 660 27.38 -20.87 13.64
N ASN A 661 27.71 -20.49 12.40
CA ASN A 661 29.06 -20.21 11.94
C ASN A 661 29.15 -18.89 11.15
N ALA A 662 28.54 -17.84 11.71
CA ALA A 662 28.52 -16.51 11.07
C ALA A 662 29.94 -15.93 10.81
N GLU A 663 30.97 -16.38 11.56
CA GLU A 663 32.37 -16.04 11.35
C GLU A 663 32.94 -16.57 10.03
N LEU A 664 32.25 -17.47 9.37
CA LEU A 664 32.63 -17.99 8.04
C LEU A 664 32.19 -17.09 6.87
N LEU A 665 31.50 -15.99 7.16
CA LEU A 665 31.18 -15.00 6.11
C LEU A 665 32.48 -14.50 5.44
N PRO A 666 32.56 -14.47 4.09
CA PRO A 666 33.77 -13.99 3.41
C PRO A 666 34.09 -12.53 3.77
N ASP A 667 35.38 -12.22 3.84
CA ASP A 667 35.85 -10.84 4.10
C ASP A 667 35.34 -9.88 3.03
N GLY A 668 34.78 -8.74 3.46
CA GLY A 668 34.29 -7.69 2.57
C GLY A 668 32.85 -7.87 2.09
N VAL A 669 32.16 -8.93 2.50
CA VAL A 669 30.73 -9.11 2.23
C VAL A 669 29.93 -8.30 3.25
N GLU A 670 29.08 -7.41 2.76
CA GLU A 670 28.16 -6.60 3.55
C GLU A 670 26.94 -7.42 3.99
N VAL A 671 26.61 -7.38 5.28
CA VAL A 671 25.36 -7.96 5.77
C VAL A 671 24.27 -6.91 5.74
N MET A 672 23.29 -7.10 4.83
CA MET A 672 22.11 -6.26 4.75
C MET A 672 21.15 -6.55 5.93
N LYS A 673 20.51 -5.52 6.45
CA LYS A 673 19.57 -5.62 7.58
C LYS A 673 18.19 -6.08 7.15
#